data_23ff0bd289ed8c5fbc2efefde0a4e54a
#
_entry.id   23ff0bd289ed8c5fbc2efefde0a4e54a
#
_cell.length_a   1.000
_cell.length_b   1.000
_cell.length_c   1.000
_cell.angle_alpha   90.00
_cell.angle_beta   90.00
_cell.angle_gamma   90.00
#
_symmetry.space_group_name_H-M   'P 1'
#
loop_
_entity.id
_entity.type
_entity.pdbx_description
1 polymer ?
#
loop_
_entity_poly.entity_id
_entity_poly.type
_entity_poly.pdbx_seq_one_letter_code
_entity_poly.pdbx_strand_id
1 'polypeptide(L)'
;MVLTLAIPGLAAETAPAPGYGELGYALPAVGSYQLPPLGLAGDGQVLDEQGRVRQLHALMKGGKYTLLSFIYSHCQDVNGCPLAGYVFYRLKALMQEQPGLAQDLRLLSLSFDPERDTPAVMHLYGENYRYAGPAGEWRFLTTASAAELEPLLTAYRQDIQRELSVNGEANGDYAHILRVFLIDPQLQIRNIYSVSFLHADLILNDLQTLLQQKQPPADEPARMLAQIAPEHPTGDTVGETETRTPETETVLSRPGDGRTGYGQNYRSDSLALTGRQQQGRPADLLALARKPPLGLPALPAGVLASLNPDRIALGRKLFFDRRLSLNDTLSCAMCHVPEQGFTNNEIQTAVGLEGRSVRRNTPTLYNVAYLERLFHDGREFRLEEQIWSPLLAWNEMANPAIGQVLEKIRQLPDYAGYFEQAYQAPLSMVLLGNALAAYQRTLLSADSPFDRWHYGGMADAMDPKAIEGFRLFTGKAACVTCHQVGKSAALFTDQQLHNTGIGYRESMGIRPPKQRVTLAPGVTVEVDRQLIDQVSAPAPRDLGLYEITQNPADRWKYRTPGLRNVVLTAPYMHNGSLASLNDVVRFYNEGGIPNPELSPLIRPLGLSEAEIDSLVAFLASLTGSNVDQLVADAFAAPVGDLKPDDPNWANRQSSALPGENR
;
A
#
# COMPACT_ATOMS: atom_id res chain seq x y z
N MET A 1 -29.07 50.91 -33.89
CA MET A 1 -28.64 49.67 -34.54
C MET A 1 -27.45 49.16 -33.73
N VAL A 2 -27.72 48.35 -32.70
CA VAL A 2 -26.74 47.82 -31.77
C VAL A 2 -26.41 46.40 -32.28
N LEU A 3 -25.17 46.20 -32.70
CA LEU A 3 -24.66 44.91 -33.14
C LEU A 3 -24.31 44.08 -31.87
N THR A 4 -25.13 43.08 -31.55
CA THR A 4 -24.80 42.04 -30.59
C THR A 4 -23.91 40.99 -31.29
N LEU A 5 -22.63 41.00 -30.93
CA LEU A 5 -21.70 39.90 -31.25
C LEU A 5 -22.07 38.72 -30.36
N ALA A 6 -22.59 37.65 -30.98
CA ALA A 6 -22.74 36.35 -30.36
C ALA A 6 -21.35 35.72 -30.21
N ILE A 7 -20.90 35.52 -28.97
CA ILE A 7 -19.75 34.70 -28.64
C ILE A 7 -20.14 33.24 -28.86
N PRO A 8 -19.39 32.43 -29.67
CA PRO A 8 -19.69 31.01 -29.78
C PRO A 8 -19.47 30.39 -28.39
N GLY A 9 -20.50 29.73 -27.86
CA GLY A 9 -20.41 28.98 -26.62
C GLY A 9 -19.30 27.93 -26.73
N LEU A 10 -18.31 28.05 -25.89
CA LEU A 10 -17.45 26.95 -25.54
C LEU A 10 -18.37 25.84 -25.01
N ALA A 11 -18.50 24.75 -25.77
CA ALA A 11 -19.05 23.52 -25.24
C ALA A 11 -18.23 23.19 -23.98
N ALA A 12 -18.87 23.17 -22.83
CA ALA A 12 -18.25 22.71 -21.62
C ALA A 12 -17.76 21.28 -21.90
N GLU A 13 -16.45 21.09 -21.97
CA GLU A 13 -15.87 19.76 -21.95
C GLU A 13 -16.45 19.05 -20.74
N THR A 14 -17.15 17.96 -20.97
CA THR A 14 -17.61 17.08 -19.90
C THR A 14 -16.37 16.66 -19.13
N ALA A 15 -16.29 17.07 -17.87
CA ALA A 15 -15.17 16.69 -17.00
C ALA A 15 -14.99 15.17 -17.07
N PRO A 16 -13.75 14.67 -17.22
CA PRO A 16 -13.47 13.24 -17.19
C PRO A 16 -14.03 12.64 -15.89
N ALA A 17 -14.27 11.33 -15.89
CA ALA A 17 -14.76 10.65 -14.70
C ALA A 17 -13.87 11.02 -13.50
N PRO A 18 -14.45 11.30 -12.33
CA PRO A 18 -13.66 11.57 -11.14
C PRO A 18 -12.64 10.44 -10.95
N GLY A 19 -11.37 10.79 -10.72
CA GLY A 19 -10.27 9.80 -10.63
C GLY A 19 -9.56 9.47 -11.95
N TYR A 20 -10.09 9.88 -13.12
CA TYR A 20 -9.39 9.78 -14.38
C TYR A 20 -8.67 11.12 -14.68
N GLY A 21 -7.36 11.12 -14.55
CA GLY A 21 -6.49 12.27 -14.81
C GLY A 21 -5.48 11.97 -15.92
N GLU A 22 -4.62 12.94 -16.21
CA GLU A 22 -3.46 12.70 -17.06
C GLU A 22 -2.49 11.73 -16.36
N LEU A 23 -1.79 10.90 -17.15
CA LEU A 23 -0.71 10.07 -16.62
C LEU A 23 0.38 10.97 -16.07
N GLY A 24 0.65 10.89 -14.77
CA GLY A 24 1.68 11.68 -14.11
C GLY A 24 3.12 11.25 -14.45
N TYR A 25 3.34 10.42 -15.46
CA TYR A 25 4.64 9.91 -15.90
C TYR A 25 4.64 9.63 -17.40
N ALA A 26 5.84 9.62 -18.00
CA ALA A 26 5.99 9.22 -19.41
C ALA A 26 5.89 7.69 -19.53
N LEU A 27 5.05 7.23 -20.45
CA LEU A 27 4.99 5.81 -20.76
C LEU A 27 6.32 5.34 -21.36
N PRO A 28 6.80 4.12 -21.03
CA PRO A 28 7.95 3.54 -21.69
C PRO A 28 7.67 3.34 -23.17
N ALA A 29 8.69 3.39 -24.01
CA ALA A 29 8.50 3.19 -25.45
C ALA A 29 7.89 1.81 -25.73
N VAL A 30 6.95 1.75 -26.66
CA VAL A 30 6.31 0.50 -27.09
C VAL A 30 7.37 -0.51 -27.51
N GLY A 31 7.31 -1.74 -26.98
CA GLY A 31 8.27 -2.79 -27.26
C GLY A 31 9.59 -2.73 -26.48
N SER A 32 9.84 -1.66 -25.70
CA SER A 32 11.06 -1.53 -24.89
C SER A 32 11.05 -2.38 -23.60
N TYR A 33 9.94 -2.99 -23.26
CA TYR A 33 9.75 -3.81 -22.05
C TYR A 33 8.93 -5.06 -22.36
N GLN A 34 8.96 -6.01 -21.44
CA GLN A 34 8.20 -7.24 -21.55
C GLN A 34 7.09 -7.29 -20.52
N LEU A 35 5.98 -7.94 -20.90
CA LEU A 35 4.88 -8.27 -20.02
C LEU A 35 4.83 -9.79 -19.85
N PRO A 36 5.50 -10.38 -18.84
CA PRO A 36 5.53 -11.81 -18.65
C PRO A 36 4.15 -12.36 -18.27
N PRO A 37 3.86 -13.65 -18.51
CA PRO A 37 2.65 -14.29 -18.03
C PRO A 37 2.59 -14.24 -16.49
N LEU A 38 1.49 -13.73 -15.94
CA LEU A 38 1.24 -13.65 -14.51
C LEU A 38 0.50 -14.89 -13.97
N GLY A 39 -0.08 -15.67 -14.86
CA GLY A 39 -0.85 -16.86 -14.55
C GLY A 39 -1.92 -17.12 -15.60
N LEU A 40 -2.54 -18.30 -15.53
CA LEU A 40 -3.68 -18.63 -16.39
C LEU A 40 -4.93 -17.89 -15.94
N ALA A 41 -5.68 -17.33 -16.88
CA ALA A 41 -6.98 -16.75 -16.62
C ALA A 41 -7.95 -17.84 -16.11
N GLY A 42 -8.78 -17.52 -15.13
CA GLY A 42 -9.79 -18.43 -14.59
C GLY A 42 -10.92 -18.71 -15.59
N ASP A 43 -11.48 -19.89 -15.53
CA ASP A 43 -12.66 -20.29 -16.32
C ASP A 43 -13.86 -20.56 -15.40
N GLY A 44 -15.06 -20.40 -15.94
CA GLY A 44 -16.31 -20.70 -15.26
C GLY A 44 -17.52 -20.40 -16.15
N GLN A 45 -18.69 -20.85 -15.68
CA GLN A 45 -19.94 -20.56 -16.37
C GLN A 45 -20.38 -19.12 -16.10
N VAL A 46 -20.76 -18.42 -17.15
CA VAL A 46 -21.30 -17.06 -17.11
C VAL A 46 -22.55 -16.98 -17.96
N LEU A 47 -23.41 -16.01 -17.68
CA LEU A 47 -24.57 -15.67 -18.48
C LEU A 47 -24.26 -14.43 -19.30
N ASP A 48 -24.51 -14.48 -20.61
CA ASP A 48 -24.49 -13.30 -21.45
C ASP A 48 -25.77 -12.45 -21.26
N GLU A 49 -25.79 -11.26 -21.83
CA GLU A 49 -26.91 -10.30 -21.72
C GLU A 49 -28.26 -10.85 -22.24
N GLN A 50 -28.25 -11.94 -22.99
CA GLN A 50 -29.44 -12.65 -23.46
C GLN A 50 -29.78 -13.86 -22.57
N GLY A 51 -29.10 -14.03 -21.44
CA GLY A 51 -29.31 -15.15 -20.51
C GLY A 51 -28.76 -16.49 -21.00
N ARG A 52 -27.95 -16.52 -22.04
CA ARG A 52 -27.36 -17.75 -22.56
C ARG A 52 -26.14 -18.13 -21.74
N VAL A 53 -26.06 -19.38 -21.33
CA VAL A 53 -24.90 -19.95 -20.62
C VAL A 53 -23.69 -19.97 -21.56
N ARG A 54 -22.57 -19.48 -21.10
CA ARG A 54 -21.28 -19.46 -21.78
C ARG A 54 -20.18 -19.93 -20.85
N GLN A 55 -19.11 -20.48 -21.41
CA GLN A 55 -17.84 -20.62 -20.70
C GLN A 55 -17.02 -19.32 -20.89
N LEU A 56 -16.46 -18.78 -19.80
CA LEU A 56 -15.70 -17.53 -19.87
C LEU A 56 -14.51 -17.64 -20.85
N HIS A 57 -13.76 -18.76 -20.79
CA HIS A 57 -12.69 -19.02 -21.74
C HIS A 57 -13.19 -19.10 -23.21
N ALA A 58 -14.38 -19.63 -23.45
CA ALA A 58 -14.93 -19.66 -24.79
C ALA A 58 -15.19 -18.25 -25.35
N LEU A 59 -15.56 -17.29 -24.48
CA LEU A 59 -15.70 -15.89 -24.85
C LEU A 59 -14.36 -15.20 -25.12
N MET A 60 -13.27 -15.68 -24.54
CA MET A 60 -11.92 -15.14 -24.72
C MET A 60 -11.17 -15.73 -25.91
N LYS A 61 -11.62 -16.85 -26.47
CA LYS A 61 -11.01 -17.47 -27.66
C LYS A 61 -11.21 -16.60 -28.92
N GLY A 62 -10.38 -16.87 -29.95
CA GLY A 62 -10.52 -16.21 -31.25
C GLY A 62 -9.41 -15.22 -31.60
N GLY A 63 -8.23 -15.35 -30.95
CA GLY A 63 -7.01 -14.62 -31.32
C GLY A 63 -6.88 -13.21 -30.76
N LYS A 64 -7.92 -12.70 -30.07
CA LYS A 64 -7.92 -11.35 -29.48
C LYS A 64 -7.38 -11.36 -28.06
N TYR A 65 -6.75 -10.25 -27.67
CA TYR A 65 -6.53 -9.91 -26.27
C TYR A 65 -7.87 -9.56 -25.62
N THR A 66 -8.01 -9.85 -24.35
CA THR A 66 -9.22 -9.56 -23.58
C THR A 66 -8.88 -8.67 -22.38
N LEU A 67 -9.62 -7.56 -22.24
CA LEU A 67 -9.68 -6.84 -20.97
C LEU A 67 -10.90 -7.32 -20.20
N LEU A 68 -10.67 -7.85 -19.00
CA LEU A 68 -11.71 -8.31 -18.09
C LEU A 68 -11.75 -7.40 -16.87
N SER A 69 -12.93 -6.83 -16.58
CA SER A 69 -13.22 -6.08 -15.35
C SER A 69 -14.32 -6.77 -14.57
N PHE A 70 -14.16 -6.81 -13.24
CA PHE A 70 -15.22 -7.20 -12.32
C PHE A 70 -15.95 -5.94 -11.85
N ILE A 71 -17.28 -5.93 -11.99
CA ILE A 71 -18.13 -4.76 -11.71
C ILE A 71 -19.41 -5.18 -10.98
N TYR A 72 -20.21 -4.22 -10.52
CA TYR A 72 -21.62 -4.39 -10.24
C TYR A 72 -22.39 -3.10 -10.59
N SER A 73 -23.66 -3.26 -11.02
CA SER A 73 -24.40 -2.17 -11.68
C SER A 73 -24.73 -0.99 -10.76
N HIS A 74 -24.79 -1.23 -9.46
CA HIS A 74 -25.14 -0.24 -8.43
C HIS A 74 -23.92 0.43 -7.78
N CYS A 75 -22.71 0.15 -8.26
CA CYS A 75 -21.48 0.74 -7.72
C CYS A 75 -21.50 2.28 -7.86
N GLN A 76 -21.44 2.96 -6.74
CA GLN A 76 -21.40 4.41 -6.67
C GLN A 76 -19.98 4.96 -6.42
N ASP A 77 -19.00 4.07 -6.18
CA ASP A 77 -17.61 4.46 -6.04
C ASP A 77 -17.06 4.97 -7.37
N VAL A 78 -16.86 6.28 -7.46
CA VAL A 78 -16.37 6.97 -8.68
C VAL A 78 -14.99 6.47 -9.14
N ASN A 79 -14.19 5.92 -8.24
CA ASN A 79 -12.89 5.29 -8.50
C ASN A 79 -12.99 3.77 -8.68
N GLY A 80 -14.19 3.20 -8.61
CA GLY A 80 -14.48 1.79 -8.76
C GLY A 80 -15.00 1.44 -10.16
N CYS A 81 -16.17 0.80 -10.20
CA CYS A 81 -16.78 0.35 -11.45
C CYS A 81 -17.02 1.49 -12.47
N PRO A 82 -17.45 2.73 -12.09
CA PRO A 82 -17.55 3.85 -13.00
C PRO A 82 -16.23 4.20 -13.70
N LEU A 83 -15.10 4.17 -13.00
CA LEU A 83 -13.78 4.38 -13.59
C LEU A 83 -13.45 3.30 -14.62
N ALA A 84 -13.66 2.02 -14.30
CA ALA A 84 -13.48 0.93 -15.26
C ALA A 84 -14.37 1.08 -16.48
N GLY A 85 -15.64 1.44 -16.28
CA GLY A 85 -16.59 1.75 -17.34
C GLY A 85 -16.12 2.88 -18.24
N TYR A 86 -15.62 3.97 -17.65
CA TYR A 86 -15.09 5.11 -18.40
C TYR A 86 -13.86 4.74 -19.24
N VAL A 87 -12.90 4.02 -18.65
CA VAL A 87 -11.70 3.59 -19.39
C VAL A 87 -12.07 2.66 -20.55
N PHE A 88 -12.97 1.72 -20.33
CA PHE A 88 -13.45 0.82 -21.39
C PHE A 88 -14.22 1.59 -22.48
N TYR A 89 -14.98 2.61 -22.11
CA TYR A 89 -15.64 3.50 -23.06
C TYR A 89 -14.63 4.28 -23.92
N ARG A 90 -13.56 4.80 -23.31
CA ARG A 90 -12.46 5.46 -24.03
C ARG A 90 -11.76 4.49 -24.99
N LEU A 91 -11.44 3.28 -24.55
CA LEU A 91 -10.85 2.25 -25.41
C LEU A 91 -11.78 1.89 -26.57
N LYS A 92 -13.08 1.77 -26.31
CA LYS A 92 -14.07 1.51 -27.37
C LYS A 92 -14.14 2.65 -28.38
N ALA A 93 -14.06 3.91 -27.95
CA ALA A 93 -13.99 5.05 -28.87
C ALA A 93 -12.74 4.95 -29.77
N LEU A 94 -11.58 4.63 -29.19
CA LEU A 94 -10.34 4.42 -29.95
C LEU A 94 -10.42 3.22 -30.91
N MET A 95 -11.15 2.17 -30.57
CA MET A 95 -11.42 1.04 -31.48
C MET A 95 -12.27 1.46 -32.72
N GLN A 96 -13.10 2.49 -32.59
CA GLN A 96 -13.82 3.04 -33.73
C GLN A 96 -12.93 3.82 -34.68
N GLU A 97 -11.99 4.58 -34.10
CA GLU A 97 -11.04 5.39 -34.88
C GLU A 97 -9.94 4.51 -35.50
N GLN A 98 -9.63 3.38 -34.87
CA GLN A 98 -8.55 2.46 -35.24
C GLN A 98 -9.10 1.03 -35.45
N PRO A 99 -9.59 0.67 -36.64
CA PRO A 99 -10.20 -0.66 -36.90
C PRO A 99 -9.27 -1.85 -36.60
N GLY A 100 -7.94 -1.69 -36.67
CA GLY A 100 -6.95 -2.71 -36.27
C GLY A 100 -7.06 -3.04 -34.79
N LEU A 101 -7.21 -2.04 -33.94
CA LEU A 101 -7.38 -2.23 -32.49
C LEU A 101 -8.63 -3.06 -32.18
N ALA A 102 -9.74 -2.85 -32.91
CA ALA A 102 -10.95 -3.63 -32.73
C ALA A 102 -10.80 -5.11 -33.16
N GLN A 103 -9.82 -5.42 -34.01
CA GLN A 103 -9.49 -6.80 -34.37
C GLN A 103 -8.66 -7.49 -33.29
N ASP A 104 -7.86 -6.74 -32.55
CA ASP A 104 -6.91 -7.27 -31.57
C ASP A 104 -7.43 -7.27 -30.13
N LEU A 105 -8.43 -6.44 -29.79
CA LEU A 105 -8.91 -6.24 -28.44
C LEU A 105 -10.40 -6.57 -28.27
N ARG A 106 -10.75 -7.13 -27.12
CA ARG A 106 -12.12 -7.41 -26.65
C ARG A 106 -12.26 -6.91 -25.22
N LEU A 107 -13.45 -6.41 -24.87
CA LEU A 107 -13.80 -5.93 -23.54
C LEU A 107 -14.87 -6.84 -22.92
N LEU A 108 -14.65 -7.28 -21.69
CA LEU A 108 -15.59 -8.06 -20.90
C LEU A 108 -15.78 -7.40 -19.53
N SER A 109 -17.02 -7.14 -19.16
CA SER A 109 -17.42 -6.69 -17.82
C SER A 109 -18.27 -7.77 -17.19
N LEU A 110 -17.76 -8.41 -16.11
CA LEU A 110 -18.45 -9.48 -15.38
C LEU A 110 -18.94 -8.93 -14.05
N SER A 111 -20.26 -9.04 -13.83
CA SER A 111 -20.81 -8.67 -12.52
C SER A 111 -20.46 -9.69 -11.46
N PHE A 112 -20.14 -9.19 -10.26
CA PHE A 112 -19.98 -10.00 -9.06
C PHE A 112 -21.19 -9.92 -8.11
N ASP A 113 -22.32 -9.36 -8.55
CA ASP A 113 -23.61 -9.38 -7.82
C ASP A 113 -24.71 -10.09 -8.63
N PRO A 114 -24.65 -11.40 -8.80
CA PRO A 114 -25.61 -12.13 -9.62
C PRO A 114 -27.06 -12.10 -9.07
N GLU A 115 -27.25 -11.74 -7.82
CA GLU A 115 -28.58 -11.64 -7.23
C GLU A 115 -29.36 -10.44 -7.75
N ARG A 116 -28.69 -9.32 -8.02
CA ARG A 116 -29.25 -8.08 -8.55
C ARG A 116 -28.99 -7.92 -10.04
N ASP A 117 -27.78 -8.22 -10.46
CA ASP A 117 -27.29 -8.03 -11.82
C ASP A 117 -27.68 -9.23 -12.70
N THR A 118 -28.99 -9.41 -12.88
CA THR A 118 -29.53 -10.40 -13.82
C THR A 118 -29.10 -10.06 -15.27
N PRO A 119 -29.18 -11.02 -16.21
CA PRO A 119 -28.88 -10.73 -17.63
C PRO A 119 -29.62 -9.51 -18.18
N ALA A 120 -30.87 -9.29 -17.78
CA ALA A 120 -31.66 -8.13 -18.19
C ALA A 120 -31.11 -6.82 -17.62
N VAL A 121 -30.66 -6.82 -16.36
CA VAL A 121 -30.01 -5.66 -15.73
C VAL A 121 -28.68 -5.35 -16.41
N MET A 122 -27.86 -6.38 -16.68
CA MET A 122 -26.59 -6.22 -17.38
C MET A 122 -26.77 -5.73 -18.83
N HIS A 123 -27.86 -6.13 -19.48
CA HIS A 123 -28.24 -5.58 -20.79
C HIS A 123 -28.52 -4.08 -20.70
N LEU A 124 -29.36 -3.65 -19.75
CA LEU A 124 -29.69 -2.23 -19.54
C LEU A 124 -28.47 -1.42 -19.11
N TYR A 125 -27.64 -1.97 -18.24
CA TYR A 125 -26.38 -1.34 -17.83
C TYR A 125 -25.46 -1.10 -19.04
N GLY A 126 -25.35 -2.11 -19.93
CA GLY A 126 -24.58 -2.03 -21.16
C GLY A 126 -25.08 -0.98 -22.14
N GLU A 127 -26.39 -0.68 -22.17
CA GLU A 127 -26.97 0.36 -23.05
C GLU A 127 -26.33 1.73 -22.81
N ASN A 128 -25.92 2.06 -21.60
CA ASN A 128 -25.25 3.31 -21.24
C ASN A 128 -23.90 3.49 -21.96
N TYR A 129 -23.31 2.40 -22.44
CA TYR A 129 -21.98 2.36 -23.06
C TYR A 129 -22.04 2.00 -24.56
N ARG A 130 -23.24 1.74 -25.08
CA ARG A 130 -23.44 1.45 -26.50
C ARG A 130 -23.68 2.73 -27.30
N TYR A 131 -23.06 2.80 -28.46
CA TYR A 131 -23.31 3.83 -29.44
C TYR A 131 -23.25 3.21 -30.83
N ALA A 132 -23.90 3.88 -31.82
CA ALA A 132 -24.03 3.37 -33.18
C ALA A 132 -22.64 3.23 -33.84
N GLY A 133 -22.33 2.02 -34.32
CA GLY A 133 -21.13 1.76 -35.13
C GLY A 133 -20.59 0.34 -34.95
N PRO A 134 -19.75 -0.14 -35.86
CA PRO A 134 -19.19 -1.50 -35.85
C PRO A 134 -18.04 -1.70 -34.84
N ALA A 135 -17.85 -0.77 -33.90
CA ALA A 135 -16.71 -0.74 -33.03
C ALA A 135 -16.76 -1.82 -31.97
N GLY A 136 -15.74 -2.59 -31.94
CA GLY A 136 -15.20 -3.43 -30.87
C GLY A 136 -16.22 -4.25 -30.05
N GLU A 137 -15.85 -5.44 -29.70
CA GLU A 137 -16.67 -6.33 -28.88
C GLU A 137 -16.57 -5.90 -27.41
N TRP A 138 -17.66 -5.42 -26.82
CA TRP A 138 -17.80 -5.22 -25.38
C TRP A 138 -19.05 -5.93 -24.89
N ARG A 139 -18.87 -6.93 -24.01
CA ARG A 139 -19.94 -7.76 -23.45
C ARG A 139 -20.06 -7.54 -21.95
N PHE A 140 -21.29 -7.56 -21.49
CA PHE A 140 -21.64 -7.50 -20.08
C PHE A 140 -22.15 -8.87 -19.64
N LEU A 141 -21.57 -9.39 -18.58
CA LEU A 141 -21.75 -10.78 -18.13
C LEU A 141 -22.19 -10.79 -16.67
N THR A 142 -22.88 -11.84 -16.29
CA THR A 142 -23.17 -12.19 -14.89
C THR A 142 -23.03 -13.70 -14.70
N THR A 143 -23.35 -14.24 -13.51
CA THR A 143 -23.46 -15.68 -13.27
C THR A 143 -24.89 -16.01 -12.86
N ALA A 144 -25.27 -17.30 -12.86
CA ALA A 144 -26.61 -17.70 -12.43
C ALA A 144 -26.78 -17.67 -10.91
N SER A 145 -25.68 -17.68 -10.17
CA SER A 145 -25.67 -17.65 -8.71
C SER A 145 -24.32 -17.24 -8.14
N ALA A 146 -24.30 -16.88 -6.85
CA ALA A 146 -23.06 -16.65 -6.11
C ALA A 146 -22.15 -17.90 -6.06
N ALA A 147 -22.72 -19.09 -6.04
CA ALA A 147 -21.96 -20.35 -6.05
C ALA A 147 -21.21 -20.58 -7.37
N GLU A 148 -21.74 -20.14 -8.51
CA GLU A 148 -21.05 -20.19 -9.80
C GLU A 148 -20.01 -19.06 -9.96
N LEU A 149 -20.20 -17.95 -9.26
CA LEU A 149 -19.27 -16.84 -9.25
C LEU A 149 -18.01 -17.11 -8.41
N GLU A 150 -18.14 -17.79 -7.27
CA GLU A 150 -17.07 -18.00 -6.28
C GLU A 150 -15.77 -18.61 -6.88
N PRO A 151 -15.81 -19.62 -7.76
CA PRO A 151 -14.61 -20.13 -8.42
C PRO A 151 -13.90 -19.07 -9.29
N LEU A 152 -14.67 -18.18 -9.92
CA LEU A 152 -14.11 -17.09 -10.73
C LEU A 152 -13.44 -16.04 -9.83
N LEU A 153 -14.10 -15.61 -8.75
CA LEU A 153 -13.51 -14.67 -7.81
C LEU A 153 -12.20 -15.22 -7.23
N THR A 154 -12.20 -16.48 -6.83
CA THR A 154 -11.00 -17.16 -6.32
C THR A 154 -9.88 -17.20 -7.36
N ALA A 155 -10.17 -17.56 -8.61
CA ALA A 155 -9.18 -17.67 -9.68
C ALA A 155 -8.56 -16.31 -10.04
N TYR A 156 -9.35 -15.24 -10.02
CA TYR A 156 -8.90 -13.88 -10.28
C TYR A 156 -8.49 -13.12 -9.01
N ARG A 157 -8.54 -13.79 -7.83
CA ARG A 157 -8.22 -13.19 -6.52
C ARG A 157 -8.97 -11.89 -6.27
N GLN A 158 -10.25 -11.89 -6.63
CA GLN A 158 -11.18 -10.81 -6.35
C GLN A 158 -11.84 -11.10 -5.01
N ASP A 159 -11.26 -10.57 -3.93
CA ASP A 159 -11.90 -10.62 -2.63
C ASP A 159 -13.03 -9.58 -2.62
N ILE A 160 -14.25 -10.04 -2.50
CA ILE A 160 -15.44 -9.21 -2.31
C ILE A 160 -16.02 -9.49 -0.94
N GLN A 161 -16.44 -8.45 -0.24
CA GLN A 161 -17.16 -8.61 1.02
C GLN A 161 -18.53 -7.97 0.88
N ARG A 162 -19.57 -8.76 1.20
CA ARG A 162 -20.90 -8.19 1.38
C ARG A 162 -20.91 -7.38 2.66
N GLU A 163 -21.39 -6.16 2.54
CA GLU A 163 -21.59 -5.34 3.72
C GLU A 163 -22.86 -5.75 4.45
N LEU A 164 -22.73 -5.78 5.77
CA LEU A 164 -23.86 -6.03 6.64
C LEU A 164 -24.37 -4.73 7.22
N SER A 165 -25.68 -4.53 7.23
CA SER A 165 -26.33 -3.46 7.95
C SER A 165 -26.08 -3.58 9.47
N VAL A 166 -26.42 -2.54 10.21
CA VAL A 166 -26.34 -2.53 11.69
C VAL A 166 -27.09 -3.71 12.34
N ASN A 167 -28.07 -4.26 11.64
CA ASN A 167 -28.87 -5.42 12.09
C ASN A 167 -28.32 -6.77 11.64
N GLY A 168 -27.13 -6.81 11.00
CA GLY A 168 -26.51 -8.05 10.50
C GLY A 168 -27.09 -8.57 9.19
N GLU A 169 -27.97 -7.83 8.52
CA GLU A 169 -28.51 -8.16 7.20
C GLU A 169 -27.63 -7.55 6.11
N ALA A 170 -27.48 -8.23 4.98
CA ALA A 170 -26.74 -7.70 3.83
C ALA A 170 -27.44 -6.43 3.31
N ASN A 171 -26.72 -5.29 3.28
CA ASN A 171 -27.27 -4.02 2.78
C ASN A 171 -27.24 -3.93 1.24
N GLY A 172 -26.56 -4.89 0.59
CA GLY A 172 -26.45 -5.00 -0.86
C GLY A 172 -25.28 -4.27 -1.46
N ASP A 173 -24.41 -3.70 -0.67
CA ASP A 173 -23.15 -3.10 -1.09
C ASP A 173 -21.98 -4.07 -0.92
N TYR A 174 -20.92 -3.85 -1.69
CA TYR A 174 -19.73 -4.71 -1.69
C TYR A 174 -18.49 -3.87 -1.52
N ALA A 175 -17.64 -4.24 -0.57
CA ALA A 175 -16.26 -3.81 -0.52
C ALA A 175 -15.43 -4.66 -1.48
N HIS A 176 -14.75 -4.03 -2.43
CA HIS A 176 -13.87 -4.72 -3.37
C HIS A 176 -12.74 -3.79 -3.85
N ILE A 177 -11.65 -4.41 -4.31
CA ILE A 177 -10.56 -3.68 -4.96
C ILE A 177 -10.74 -3.78 -6.47
N LEU A 178 -10.85 -2.63 -7.15
CA LEU A 178 -10.92 -2.62 -8.59
C LEU A 178 -9.63 -3.15 -9.21
N ARG A 179 -9.74 -4.22 -10.00
CA ARG A 179 -8.69 -4.78 -10.84
C ARG A 179 -9.21 -5.05 -12.24
N VAL A 180 -8.44 -4.65 -13.24
CA VAL A 180 -8.71 -4.94 -14.64
C VAL A 180 -7.59 -5.80 -15.18
N PHE A 181 -7.93 -6.91 -15.84
CA PHE A 181 -7.00 -7.94 -16.30
C PHE A 181 -6.81 -7.85 -17.80
N LEU A 182 -5.56 -7.74 -18.26
CA LEU A 182 -5.18 -7.90 -19.66
C LEU A 182 -4.80 -9.36 -19.90
N ILE A 183 -5.56 -10.07 -20.73
CA ILE A 183 -5.42 -11.50 -20.99
C ILE A 183 -5.09 -11.69 -22.46
N ASP A 184 -4.09 -12.53 -22.76
CA ASP A 184 -3.68 -12.82 -24.13
C ASP A 184 -4.53 -13.94 -24.77
N PRO A 185 -4.39 -14.17 -26.10
CA PRO A 185 -5.12 -15.24 -26.81
C PRO A 185 -4.83 -16.66 -26.34
N GLN A 186 -3.74 -16.87 -25.57
CA GLN A 186 -3.38 -18.13 -24.93
C GLN A 186 -3.93 -18.25 -23.52
N LEU A 187 -4.84 -17.32 -23.13
CA LEU A 187 -5.49 -17.23 -21.83
C LEU A 187 -4.50 -16.94 -20.68
N GLN A 188 -3.33 -16.38 -20.97
CA GLN A 188 -2.41 -15.92 -19.95
C GLN A 188 -2.74 -14.48 -19.54
N ILE A 189 -2.84 -14.22 -18.25
CA ILE A 189 -2.92 -12.85 -17.71
C ILE A 189 -1.55 -12.22 -17.95
N ARG A 190 -1.51 -11.09 -18.67
CA ARG A 190 -0.28 -10.38 -19.01
C ARG A 190 -0.09 -9.12 -18.19
N ASN A 191 -1.16 -8.52 -17.71
CA ASN A 191 -1.11 -7.40 -16.77
C ASN A 191 -2.38 -7.31 -15.93
N ILE A 192 -2.28 -6.62 -14.77
CA ILE A 192 -3.38 -6.33 -13.86
C ILE A 192 -3.27 -4.85 -13.49
N TYR A 193 -4.28 -4.07 -13.83
CA TYR A 193 -4.35 -2.63 -13.54
C TYR A 193 -5.19 -2.39 -12.29
N SER A 194 -4.66 -1.61 -11.38
CA SER A 194 -5.38 -1.09 -10.20
C SER A 194 -5.96 0.30 -10.50
N VAL A 195 -6.77 0.82 -9.58
CA VAL A 195 -7.38 2.16 -9.68
C VAL A 195 -6.38 3.24 -10.12
N SER A 196 -5.19 3.27 -9.51
CA SER A 196 -4.19 4.33 -9.75
C SER A 196 -3.58 4.32 -11.15
N PHE A 197 -3.67 3.19 -11.86
CA PHE A 197 -3.04 2.98 -13.18
C PHE A 197 -4.01 2.47 -14.23
N LEU A 198 -5.30 2.55 -13.96
CA LEU A 198 -6.33 2.19 -14.93
C LEU A 198 -6.52 3.35 -15.91
N HIS A 199 -5.70 3.36 -16.96
CA HIS A 199 -5.68 4.41 -17.98
C HIS A 199 -5.65 3.82 -19.39
N ALA A 200 -6.43 4.40 -20.29
CA ALA A 200 -6.56 3.90 -21.67
C ALA A 200 -5.20 3.88 -22.40
N ASP A 201 -4.39 4.93 -22.25
CA ASP A 201 -3.10 5.03 -22.94
C ASP A 201 -2.09 4.00 -22.42
N LEU A 202 -2.07 3.71 -21.11
CA LEU A 202 -1.23 2.64 -20.56
C LEU A 202 -1.64 1.27 -21.12
N ILE A 203 -2.95 0.98 -21.13
CA ILE A 203 -3.47 -0.28 -21.67
C ILE A 203 -3.11 -0.44 -23.15
N LEU A 204 -3.22 0.63 -23.93
CA LEU A 204 -2.83 0.61 -25.35
C LEU A 204 -1.33 0.40 -25.54
N ASN A 205 -0.50 1.05 -24.72
CA ASN A 205 0.95 0.88 -24.76
C ASN A 205 1.35 -0.58 -24.49
N ASP A 206 0.72 -1.19 -23.48
CA ASP A 206 0.94 -2.60 -23.14
C ASP A 206 0.46 -3.54 -24.26
N LEU A 207 -0.72 -3.28 -24.81
CA LEU A 207 -1.26 -4.08 -25.92
C LEU A 207 -0.37 -3.99 -27.16
N GLN A 208 0.09 -2.80 -27.53
CA GLN A 208 0.98 -2.59 -28.67
C GLN A 208 2.34 -3.28 -28.45
N THR A 209 2.86 -3.24 -27.23
CA THR A 209 4.07 -3.97 -26.84
C THR A 209 3.89 -5.48 -27.03
N LEU A 210 2.76 -6.03 -26.59
CA LEU A 210 2.46 -7.46 -26.76
C LEU A 210 2.24 -7.87 -28.23
N LEU A 211 1.64 -6.98 -29.03
CA LEU A 211 1.43 -7.22 -30.48
C LEU A 211 2.76 -7.22 -31.26
N GLN A 212 3.71 -6.35 -30.90
CA GLN A 212 5.05 -6.37 -31.50
C GLN A 212 5.83 -7.65 -31.15
N GLN A 213 5.68 -8.17 -29.94
CA GLN A 213 6.33 -9.43 -29.51
C GLN A 213 5.80 -10.66 -30.27
N LYS A 214 4.63 -10.59 -30.89
CA LYS A 214 4.08 -11.67 -31.74
C LYS A 214 4.67 -11.73 -33.15
N GLN A 215 5.26 -10.65 -33.63
CA GLN A 215 5.94 -10.65 -34.93
C GLN A 215 7.33 -11.28 -34.75
N PRO A 216 7.70 -12.34 -35.51
CA PRO A 216 9.08 -12.80 -35.50
C PRO A 216 9.97 -11.65 -35.93
N PRO A 217 11.17 -11.47 -35.33
CA PRO A 217 12.09 -10.41 -35.72
C PRO A 217 12.35 -10.53 -37.22
N ALA A 218 12.01 -9.50 -37.97
CA ALA A 218 12.47 -9.36 -39.34
C ALA A 218 13.99 -9.32 -39.27
N ASP A 219 14.64 -10.28 -39.95
CA ASP A 219 16.09 -10.48 -40.09
C ASP A 219 16.97 -9.33 -39.59
N GLU A 220 17.44 -9.41 -38.36
CA GLU A 220 18.58 -8.60 -37.88
C GLU A 220 19.55 -9.42 -37.01
N PRO A 221 20.33 -10.38 -37.58
CA PRO A 221 21.47 -10.94 -36.84
C PRO A 221 22.73 -10.08 -36.86
N ALA A 222 22.76 -8.93 -37.55
CA ALA A 222 24.01 -8.20 -37.82
C ALA A 222 24.22 -6.90 -37.05
N ARG A 223 23.20 -6.34 -36.36
CA ARG A 223 23.35 -5.07 -35.65
C ARG A 223 23.58 -5.17 -34.15
N MET A 224 23.28 -6.29 -33.53
CA MET A 224 23.42 -6.46 -32.08
C MET A 224 24.85 -6.72 -31.60
N LEU A 225 25.78 -7.08 -32.51
CA LEU A 225 27.20 -7.27 -32.19
C LEU A 225 28.08 -6.06 -32.43
N ALA A 226 27.55 -4.97 -33.00
CA ALA A 226 28.30 -3.75 -33.28
C ALA A 226 28.16 -2.64 -32.23
N GLN A 227 27.33 -2.83 -31.20
CA GLN A 227 27.10 -1.82 -30.15
C GLN A 227 27.69 -2.17 -28.78
N ILE A 228 28.47 -3.24 -28.67
CA ILE A 228 29.22 -3.59 -27.46
C ILE A 228 30.72 -3.48 -27.76
N ALA A 229 31.17 -2.27 -28.09
CA ALA A 229 32.57 -1.89 -27.96
C ALA A 229 32.61 -0.56 -27.21
N PRO A 230 33.29 -0.48 -26.06
CA PRO A 230 33.50 0.79 -25.42
C PRO A 230 34.53 1.59 -26.23
N GLU A 231 34.12 2.70 -26.79
CA GLU A 231 35.07 3.71 -27.28
C GLU A 231 35.79 4.33 -26.08
N HIS A 232 37.03 4.00 -25.93
CA HIS A 232 37.97 4.77 -25.11
C HIS A 232 38.35 6.04 -25.85
N PRO A 233 38.17 7.24 -25.30
CA PRO A 233 38.87 8.41 -25.78
C PRO A 233 40.28 8.40 -25.21
N THR A 234 41.24 8.19 -26.08
CA THR A 234 42.65 8.55 -25.86
C THR A 234 42.79 10.07 -26.03
N GLY A 235 43.28 10.73 -25.01
CA GLY A 235 43.59 12.15 -25.10
C GLY A 235 44.32 12.63 -23.86
N ASP A 236 45.65 12.50 -23.91
CA ASP A 236 46.60 13.12 -22.98
C ASP A 236 46.40 14.63 -22.89
N THR A 237 46.32 15.16 -21.67
CA THR A 237 47.03 16.40 -21.32
C THR A 237 47.36 16.38 -19.84
N VAL A 238 48.65 16.34 -19.57
CA VAL A 238 49.30 16.56 -18.28
C VAL A 238 49.06 17.98 -17.85
N GLY A 239 48.47 18.20 -16.71
CA GLY A 239 48.29 19.50 -16.05
C GLY A 239 48.68 19.36 -14.58
N GLU A 240 49.60 20.17 -14.20
CA GLU A 240 50.42 20.30 -13.01
C GLU A 240 49.73 20.01 -11.65
N THR A 241 50.39 19.19 -10.85
CA THR A 241 50.15 18.95 -9.43
C THR A 241 50.44 20.19 -8.60
N GLU A 242 49.43 20.95 -8.24
CA GLU A 242 49.52 21.82 -7.06
C GLU A 242 49.25 20.97 -5.79
N THR A 243 50.29 20.83 -4.99
CA THR A 243 50.24 20.33 -3.63
C THR A 243 49.47 21.35 -2.76
N ARG A 244 48.16 21.14 -2.60
CA ARG A 244 47.41 21.80 -1.54
C ARG A 244 47.61 21.02 -0.23
N THR A 245 48.20 21.72 0.75
CA THR A 245 48.10 21.39 2.17
C THR A 245 46.64 21.22 2.57
N PRO A 246 46.29 20.24 3.40
CA PRO A 246 44.90 20.08 3.88
C PRO A 246 44.60 21.26 4.82
N GLU A 247 44.00 22.30 4.28
CA GLU A 247 43.21 23.21 5.08
C GLU A 247 42.03 22.40 5.61
N THR A 248 41.92 22.37 6.92
CA THR A 248 40.74 21.88 7.66
C THR A 248 39.52 22.60 7.08
N GLU A 249 38.82 21.95 6.16
CA GLU A 249 37.48 22.36 5.78
C GLU A 249 36.64 22.31 7.03
N THR A 250 36.34 23.46 7.59
CA THR A 250 35.23 23.65 8.51
C THR A 250 33.96 23.31 7.71
N VAL A 251 33.56 22.05 7.76
CA VAL A 251 32.26 21.62 7.26
C VAL A 251 31.25 22.44 8.02
N LEU A 252 30.67 23.44 7.36
CA LEU A 252 29.53 24.18 7.87
C LEU A 252 28.39 23.17 8.05
N SER A 253 28.25 22.60 9.25
CA SER A 253 27.12 21.78 9.60
C SER A 253 25.85 22.62 9.49
N ARG A 254 24.97 22.20 8.62
CA ARG A 254 23.64 22.81 8.50
C ARG A 254 22.77 22.34 9.68
N PRO A 255 21.86 23.18 10.21
CA PRO A 255 20.83 22.72 11.13
C PRO A 255 20.12 21.50 10.53
N GLY A 256 20.14 20.37 11.22
CA GLY A 256 19.62 19.10 10.72
C GLY A 256 20.66 18.09 10.25
N ASP A 257 21.93 18.50 10.15
CA ASP A 257 23.03 17.61 9.84
C ASP A 257 23.40 16.78 11.08
N GLY A 258 23.07 15.50 11.08
CA GLY A 258 23.05 14.58 12.25
C GLY A 258 24.37 14.39 13.01
N ARG A 259 25.44 15.13 12.70
CA ARG A 259 26.70 15.10 13.44
C ARG A 259 26.90 16.30 14.35
N THR A 260 26.35 17.47 14.00
CA THR A 260 26.55 18.73 14.74
C THR A 260 25.39 19.72 14.59
N GLY A 261 24.36 19.41 13.82
CA GLY A 261 23.28 20.33 13.41
C GLY A 261 22.31 20.72 14.52
N TYR A 262 22.23 19.94 15.56
CA TYR A 262 21.37 20.23 16.71
C TYR A 262 22.25 20.56 17.89
N GLY A 263 22.01 21.70 18.52
CA GLY A 263 22.73 22.09 19.72
C GLY A 263 22.65 21.01 20.81
N GLN A 264 23.50 21.11 21.85
CA GLN A 264 23.63 20.11 22.92
C GLN A 264 22.31 19.77 23.64
N ASN A 265 21.24 20.55 23.44
CA ASN A 265 19.94 20.34 24.04
C ASN A 265 18.94 19.64 23.12
N TYR A 266 19.34 19.24 21.90
CA TYR A 266 18.47 18.50 21.01
C TYR A 266 18.35 17.06 21.49
N ARG A 267 17.14 16.67 21.88
CA ARG A 267 16.78 15.29 22.17
C ARG A 267 15.82 14.82 21.11
N SER A 268 16.23 13.80 20.36
CA SER A 268 15.32 13.06 19.49
C SER A 268 14.90 11.79 20.22
N ASP A 269 13.61 11.57 20.32
CA ASP A 269 13.05 10.30 20.80
C ASP A 269 13.06 9.23 19.68
N SER A 270 13.59 9.57 18.51
CA SER A 270 13.72 8.65 17.39
C SER A 270 14.79 7.61 17.66
N LEU A 271 14.44 6.33 17.57
CA LEU A 271 15.38 5.21 17.58
C LEU A 271 16.40 5.28 16.43
N ALA A 272 16.15 6.06 15.37
CA ALA A 272 17.07 6.24 14.24
C ALA A 272 18.47 6.69 14.67
N LEU A 273 18.58 7.57 15.68
CA LEU A 273 19.86 8.03 16.19
C LEU A 273 20.61 6.94 16.98
N THR A 274 19.88 6.11 17.71
CA THR A 274 20.44 4.97 18.46
C THR A 274 20.84 3.86 17.50
N GLY A 275 20.02 3.60 16.47
CA GLY A 275 20.24 2.56 15.48
C GLY A 275 21.50 2.76 14.64
N ARG A 276 21.90 3.99 14.34
CA ARG A 276 23.15 4.30 13.60
C ARG A 276 24.41 3.77 14.28
N GLN A 277 24.37 3.47 15.55
CA GLN A 277 25.47 2.88 16.32
C GLN A 277 25.39 1.35 16.40
N GLN A 278 24.31 0.74 15.95
CA GLN A 278 24.12 -0.72 16.02
C GLN A 278 24.63 -1.37 14.74
N GLN A 279 25.46 -2.39 14.91
CA GLN A 279 25.77 -3.32 13.82
C GLN A 279 24.57 -4.23 13.58
N GLY A 280 24.22 -4.49 12.31
CA GLY A 280 23.19 -5.44 11.94
C GLY A 280 23.46 -6.82 12.53
N ARG A 281 22.46 -7.42 13.17
CA ARG A 281 22.53 -8.76 13.76
C ARG A 281 21.29 -9.55 13.35
N PRO A 282 21.44 -10.54 12.45
CA PRO A 282 20.32 -11.39 12.09
C PRO A 282 19.71 -12.06 13.34
N ALA A 283 18.38 -12.03 13.43
CA ALA A 283 17.62 -12.72 14.46
C ALA A 283 16.99 -13.99 13.87
N ASP A 284 16.76 -15.00 14.71
CA ASP A 284 15.94 -16.16 14.32
C ASP A 284 14.45 -15.78 14.36
N LEU A 285 14.02 -15.10 13.30
CA LEU A 285 12.64 -14.65 13.15
C LEU A 285 11.65 -15.82 13.07
N LEU A 286 12.08 -16.99 12.58
CA LEU A 286 11.22 -18.17 12.53
C LEU A 286 11.01 -18.75 13.94
N ALA A 287 12.03 -18.80 14.77
CA ALA A 287 11.88 -19.19 16.18
C ALA A 287 10.95 -18.23 16.91
N LEU A 288 11.08 -16.92 16.66
CA LEU A 288 10.18 -15.90 17.21
C LEU A 288 8.73 -16.14 16.77
N ALA A 289 8.50 -16.46 15.50
CA ALA A 289 7.17 -16.77 14.96
C ALA A 289 6.58 -18.06 15.56
N ARG A 290 7.41 -19.07 15.80
CA ARG A 290 6.98 -20.34 16.43
C ARG A 290 6.64 -20.19 17.92
N LYS A 291 7.31 -19.28 18.59
CA LYS A 291 7.09 -18.96 20.01
C LYS A 291 7.03 -17.44 20.18
N PRO A 292 5.87 -16.83 19.89
CA PRO A 292 5.71 -15.39 20.05
C PRO A 292 6.05 -14.93 21.48
N PRO A 293 6.54 -13.69 21.63
CA PRO A 293 6.82 -13.12 22.94
C PRO A 293 5.60 -13.10 23.84
N LEU A 294 5.82 -13.10 25.16
CA LEU A 294 4.77 -13.01 26.17
C LEU A 294 3.80 -11.86 25.84
N GLY A 295 2.50 -12.12 25.92
CA GLY A 295 1.45 -11.16 25.64
C GLY A 295 0.93 -11.20 24.19
N LEU A 296 1.56 -11.96 23.29
CA LEU A 296 1.01 -12.27 21.96
C LEU A 296 0.40 -13.68 21.93
N PRO A 297 -0.68 -13.88 21.17
CA PRO A 297 -1.21 -15.23 20.91
C PRO A 297 -0.28 -16.01 19.96
N ALA A 298 -0.43 -17.32 19.91
CA ALA A 298 0.20 -18.13 18.87
C ALA A 298 -0.27 -17.66 17.49
N LEU A 299 0.62 -17.69 16.50
CA LEU A 299 0.23 -17.41 15.12
C LEU A 299 -0.77 -18.49 14.62
N PRO A 300 -1.72 -18.12 13.76
CA PRO A 300 -2.59 -19.09 13.10
C PRO A 300 -1.76 -20.17 12.39
N ALA A 301 -2.19 -21.43 12.48
CA ALA A 301 -1.43 -22.56 11.96
C ALA A 301 -1.09 -22.41 10.46
N GLY A 302 -2.02 -21.88 9.65
CA GLY A 302 -1.78 -21.63 8.22
C GLY A 302 -0.72 -20.57 7.99
N VAL A 303 -0.68 -19.51 8.81
CA VAL A 303 0.37 -18.49 8.75
C VAL A 303 1.73 -19.11 9.09
N LEU A 304 1.82 -19.84 10.19
CA LEU A 304 3.07 -20.46 10.63
C LEU A 304 3.60 -21.48 9.59
N ALA A 305 2.71 -22.26 8.98
CA ALA A 305 3.07 -23.22 7.94
C ALA A 305 3.59 -22.55 6.65
N SER A 306 3.23 -21.29 6.40
CA SER A 306 3.72 -20.53 5.24
C SER A 306 5.14 -20.00 5.43
N LEU A 307 5.70 -20.02 6.65
CA LEU A 307 6.99 -19.46 6.99
C LEU A 307 8.11 -20.52 6.95
N ASN A 308 9.23 -20.14 6.37
CA ASN A 308 10.51 -20.85 6.50
C ASN A 308 11.66 -19.83 6.42
N PRO A 309 12.92 -20.20 6.76
CA PRO A 309 14.04 -19.27 6.76
C PRO A 309 14.26 -18.57 5.43
N ASP A 310 14.16 -19.31 4.31
CA ASP A 310 14.43 -18.78 2.97
C ASP A 310 13.37 -17.76 2.54
N ARG A 311 12.09 -18.02 2.82
CA ARG A 311 10.99 -17.09 2.53
C ARG A 311 11.12 -15.81 3.33
N ILE A 312 11.49 -15.92 4.61
CA ILE A 312 11.70 -14.76 5.49
C ILE A 312 12.90 -13.95 4.98
N ALA A 313 14.01 -14.60 4.65
CA ALA A 313 15.21 -13.94 4.14
C ALA A 313 14.95 -13.25 2.79
N LEU A 314 14.25 -13.92 1.86
CA LEU A 314 13.85 -13.32 0.58
C LEU A 314 12.92 -12.12 0.79
N GLY A 315 11.93 -12.24 1.67
CA GLY A 315 11.00 -11.15 1.98
C GLY A 315 11.72 -9.95 2.60
N ARG A 316 12.68 -10.20 3.50
CA ARG A 316 13.53 -9.16 4.08
C ARG A 316 14.37 -8.46 3.01
N LYS A 317 15.04 -9.21 2.11
CA LYS A 317 15.79 -8.64 0.99
C LYS A 317 14.91 -7.73 0.13
N LEU A 318 13.73 -8.18 -0.25
CA LEU A 318 12.77 -7.42 -1.05
C LEU A 318 12.29 -6.15 -0.33
N PHE A 319 12.04 -6.22 0.98
CA PHE A 319 11.53 -5.10 1.77
C PHE A 319 12.48 -3.89 1.81
N PHE A 320 13.79 -4.14 1.76
CA PHE A 320 14.83 -3.10 1.78
C PHE A 320 15.33 -2.71 0.40
N ASP A 321 14.88 -3.36 -0.67
CA ASP A 321 15.39 -3.12 -2.02
C ASP A 321 14.69 -1.93 -2.70
N ARG A 322 15.45 -0.86 -2.92
CA ARG A 322 14.96 0.36 -3.59
C ARG A 322 14.60 0.14 -5.05
N ARG A 323 15.20 -0.89 -5.69
CA ARG A 323 14.94 -1.24 -7.08
C ARG A 323 13.51 -1.76 -7.32
N LEU A 324 12.73 -1.97 -6.26
CA LEU A 324 11.30 -2.26 -6.37
C LEU A 324 10.46 -1.03 -6.73
N SER A 325 10.96 0.20 -6.62
CA SER A 325 10.27 1.40 -7.09
C SER A 325 10.57 1.69 -8.57
N LEU A 326 9.75 2.53 -9.20
CA LEU A 326 9.86 2.86 -10.63
C LEU A 326 11.27 3.34 -11.01
N ASN A 327 11.86 4.23 -10.22
CA ASN A 327 13.15 4.87 -10.49
C ASN A 327 14.29 4.38 -9.57
N ASP A 328 14.14 3.26 -8.89
CA ASP A 328 15.13 2.61 -8.04
C ASP A 328 15.55 3.43 -6.79
N THR A 329 14.69 4.35 -6.32
CA THR A 329 15.04 5.25 -5.21
C THR A 329 14.30 4.96 -3.92
N LEU A 330 13.20 4.21 -3.94
CA LEU A 330 12.32 4.02 -2.79
C LEU A 330 12.10 2.54 -2.47
N SER A 331 12.26 2.16 -1.19
CA SER A 331 11.93 0.83 -0.67
C SER A 331 10.83 0.91 0.39
N CYS A 332 10.25 -0.24 0.76
CA CYS A 332 9.25 -0.30 1.85
C CYS A 332 9.82 0.26 3.16
N ALA A 333 11.10 -0.01 3.44
CA ALA A 333 11.79 0.44 4.65
C ALA A 333 11.97 1.96 4.73
N MET A 334 11.77 2.72 3.65
CA MET A 334 11.89 4.19 3.68
C MET A 334 10.63 4.86 4.21
N CYS A 335 9.47 4.20 4.13
CA CYS A 335 8.24 4.63 4.78
C CYS A 335 8.01 3.88 6.10
N HIS A 336 8.39 2.59 6.16
CA HIS A 336 8.32 1.75 7.35
C HIS A 336 9.71 1.62 7.97
N VAL A 337 10.21 2.71 8.55
CA VAL A 337 11.57 2.85 9.09
C VAL A 337 11.72 1.97 10.34
N PRO A 338 12.63 0.98 10.35
CA PRO A 338 12.75 0.03 11.47
C PRO A 338 12.98 0.71 12.81
N GLU A 339 13.87 1.69 12.85
CA GLU A 339 14.25 2.44 14.05
C GLU A 339 13.13 3.33 14.59
N GLN A 340 12.11 3.56 13.77
CA GLN A 340 10.97 4.39 14.09
C GLN A 340 9.70 3.55 14.34
N GLY A 341 9.86 2.30 14.77
CA GLY A 341 8.74 1.40 15.03
C GLY A 341 8.13 0.80 13.76
N PHE A 342 8.90 0.65 12.67
CA PHE A 342 8.42 0.27 11.35
C PHE A 342 7.26 1.14 10.85
N THR A 343 7.34 2.43 11.14
CA THR A 343 6.48 3.51 10.62
C THR A 343 7.39 4.68 10.26
N ASN A 344 6.84 5.89 10.11
CA ASN A 344 7.62 7.12 9.98
C ASN A 344 7.19 8.08 11.08
N ASN A 345 8.08 8.39 12.02
CA ASN A 345 7.79 9.26 13.16
C ASN A 345 8.33 10.70 13.00
N GLU A 346 8.90 11.02 11.86
CA GLU A 346 9.48 12.34 11.57
C GLU A 346 8.49 13.25 10.84
N ILE A 347 7.60 12.68 10.03
CA ILE A 347 6.65 13.42 9.20
C ILE A 347 5.22 12.93 9.41
N GLN A 348 4.28 13.82 9.21
CA GLN A 348 2.85 13.54 9.41
C GLN A 348 2.36 12.44 8.47
N THR A 349 2.73 12.51 7.21
CA THR A 349 2.45 11.51 6.18
C THR A 349 3.71 11.25 5.37
N ALA A 350 3.94 10.00 4.97
CA ALA A 350 5.13 9.64 4.22
C ALA A 350 5.20 10.36 2.87
N VAL A 351 6.41 10.45 2.36
CA VAL A 351 6.72 11.01 1.04
C VAL A 351 7.23 9.89 0.17
N GLY A 352 6.52 9.64 -0.92
CA GLY A 352 6.88 8.64 -1.91
C GLY A 352 7.73 9.21 -3.04
N LEU A 353 7.62 8.58 -4.19
CA LEU A 353 8.44 8.91 -5.35
C LEU A 353 8.33 10.39 -5.73
N GLU A 354 9.47 11.02 -6.06
CA GLU A 354 9.55 12.42 -6.52
C GLU A 354 8.94 13.45 -5.55
N GLY A 355 8.92 13.15 -4.26
CA GLY A 355 8.42 14.09 -3.25
C GLY A 355 6.89 14.10 -3.11
N ARG A 356 6.18 13.15 -3.69
CA ARG A 356 4.72 13.07 -3.61
C ARG A 356 4.27 12.57 -2.24
N SER A 357 3.48 13.34 -1.55
CA SER A 357 2.98 12.96 -0.22
C SER A 357 1.84 11.93 -0.33
N VAL A 358 1.84 10.98 0.58
CA VAL A 358 0.68 10.09 0.77
C VAL A 358 -0.37 10.78 1.65
N ARG A 359 -1.60 10.33 1.55
CA ARG A 359 -2.75 10.95 2.23
C ARG A 359 -2.84 10.61 3.71
N ARG A 360 -2.32 9.45 4.11
CA ARG A 360 -2.45 8.91 5.46
C ARG A 360 -1.10 8.66 6.10
N ASN A 361 -1.06 8.67 7.42
CA ASN A 361 0.12 8.30 8.19
C ASN A 361 0.52 6.85 7.91
N THR A 362 1.81 6.54 7.95
CA THR A 362 2.32 5.19 7.75
C THR A 362 1.99 4.32 8.97
N PRO A 363 1.23 3.23 8.85
CA PRO A 363 0.96 2.34 9.98
C PRO A 363 2.21 1.53 10.34
N THR A 364 2.39 1.24 11.62
CA THR A 364 3.44 0.30 12.05
C THR A 364 3.20 -1.10 11.49
N LEU A 365 4.29 -1.83 11.21
CA LEU A 365 4.26 -3.24 10.82
C LEU A 365 4.41 -4.20 12.01
N TYR A 366 4.67 -3.70 13.22
CA TYR A 366 4.69 -4.57 14.39
C TYR A 366 3.35 -5.30 14.55
N ASN A 367 3.45 -6.61 14.69
CA ASN A 367 2.30 -7.50 14.92
C ASN A 367 1.25 -7.52 13.80
N VAL A 368 1.62 -7.08 12.58
CA VAL A 368 0.72 -7.06 11.42
C VAL A 368 0.15 -8.46 11.08
N ALA A 369 0.86 -9.54 11.48
CA ALA A 369 0.44 -10.92 11.29
C ALA A 369 -0.92 -11.28 11.93
N TYR A 370 -1.40 -10.49 12.89
CA TYR A 370 -2.65 -10.71 13.59
C TYR A 370 -3.80 -9.83 13.11
N LEU A 371 -3.53 -8.93 12.15
CA LEU A 371 -4.56 -8.03 11.65
C LEU A 371 -5.47 -8.75 10.64
N GLU A 372 -6.78 -8.63 10.86
CA GLU A 372 -7.82 -9.15 9.97
C GLU A 372 -8.09 -8.19 8.81
N ARG A 373 -7.84 -6.91 9.01
CA ARG A 373 -8.01 -5.84 8.03
C ARG A 373 -6.76 -4.97 7.97
N LEU A 374 -6.34 -4.63 6.78
CA LEU A 374 -5.13 -3.87 6.49
C LEU A 374 -5.49 -2.48 5.95
N PHE A 375 -4.52 -1.57 5.95
CA PHE A 375 -4.71 -0.14 5.78
C PHE A 375 -5.54 0.50 6.91
N HIS A 376 -5.63 1.82 6.92
CA HIS A 376 -6.43 2.55 7.90
C HIS A 376 -7.94 2.40 7.65
N ASP A 377 -8.36 2.24 6.42
CA ASP A 377 -9.75 2.06 6.00
C ASP A 377 -10.21 0.60 5.92
N GLY A 378 -9.31 -0.34 6.24
CA GLY A 378 -9.67 -1.75 6.30
C GLY A 378 -10.00 -2.40 4.95
N ARG A 379 -9.57 -1.80 3.82
CA ARG A 379 -9.93 -2.23 2.46
C ARG A 379 -9.27 -3.52 1.99
N GLU A 380 -8.25 -4.02 2.67
CA GLU A 380 -7.52 -5.22 2.30
C GLU A 380 -7.47 -6.21 3.47
N PHE A 381 -7.52 -7.51 3.16
CA PHE A 381 -7.62 -8.59 4.15
C PHE A 381 -6.43 -9.54 4.12
N ARG A 382 -5.64 -9.48 3.08
CA ARG A 382 -4.50 -10.37 2.84
C ARG A 382 -3.23 -9.58 2.65
N LEU A 383 -2.25 -9.87 3.50
CA LEU A 383 -0.98 -9.16 3.45
C LEU A 383 -0.25 -9.38 2.10
N GLU A 384 -0.39 -10.57 1.51
CA GLU A 384 0.16 -10.92 0.20
C GLU A 384 -0.41 -10.08 -0.95
N GLU A 385 -1.63 -9.60 -0.80
CA GLU A 385 -2.30 -8.74 -1.79
C GLU A 385 -2.08 -7.26 -1.49
N GLN A 386 -2.02 -6.90 -0.20
CA GLN A 386 -1.83 -5.54 0.26
C GLN A 386 -0.56 -4.90 -0.31
N ILE A 387 0.53 -5.68 -0.45
CA ILE A 387 1.82 -5.19 -0.92
C ILE A 387 1.78 -4.60 -2.34
N TRP A 388 0.81 -4.98 -3.15
CA TRP A 388 0.67 -4.47 -4.51
C TRP A 388 0.16 -3.03 -4.55
N SER A 389 -0.60 -2.61 -3.54
CA SER A 389 -1.09 -1.23 -3.46
C SER A 389 0.06 -0.22 -3.39
N PRO A 390 0.99 -0.27 -2.42
CA PRO A 390 2.13 0.66 -2.39
C PRO A 390 3.12 0.48 -3.55
N LEU A 391 3.31 -0.75 -4.07
CA LEU A 391 4.18 -0.97 -5.23
C LEU A 391 3.67 -0.25 -6.48
N LEU A 392 2.34 -0.16 -6.64
CA LEU A 392 1.69 0.42 -7.82
C LEU A 392 1.20 1.85 -7.60
N ALA A 393 1.01 2.31 -6.36
CA ALA A 393 0.51 3.65 -6.10
C ALA A 393 1.50 4.72 -6.59
N TRP A 394 1.00 5.62 -7.44
CA TRP A 394 1.83 6.62 -8.11
C TRP A 394 2.54 7.59 -7.15
N ASN A 395 1.93 7.84 -5.99
CA ASN A 395 2.48 8.67 -4.92
C ASN A 395 3.26 7.86 -3.86
N GLU A 396 3.51 6.57 -4.11
CA GLU A 396 4.36 5.70 -3.30
C GLU A 396 5.51 5.18 -4.16
N MET A 397 5.51 3.90 -4.60
CA MET A 397 6.60 3.31 -5.38
C MET A 397 6.41 3.42 -6.91
N ALA A 398 5.23 3.81 -7.36
CA ALA A 398 4.87 4.26 -8.71
C ALA A 398 5.18 3.30 -9.86
N ASN A 399 5.19 1.98 -9.64
CA ASN A 399 5.35 1.05 -10.76
C ASN A 399 4.07 1.02 -11.61
N PRO A 400 4.17 1.15 -12.92
CA PRO A 400 2.98 1.24 -13.77
C PRO A 400 2.25 -0.11 -13.92
N ALA A 401 2.94 -1.23 -13.66
CA ALA A 401 2.35 -2.56 -13.81
C ALA A 401 3.06 -3.62 -12.98
N ILE A 402 2.31 -4.63 -12.53
CA ILE A 402 2.84 -5.80 -11.82
C ILE A 402 3.90 -6.52 -12.66
N GLY A 403 3.64 -6.67 -13.97
CA GLY A 403 4.57 -7.33 -14.88
C GLY A 403 5.94 -6.66 -14.96
N GLN A 404 5.98 -5.33 -14.88
CA GLN A 404 7.24 -4.56 -14.87
C GLN A 404 8.04 -4.79 -13.59
N VAL A 405 7.38 -4.86 -12.44
CA VAL A 405 8.05 -5.20 -11.16
C VAL A 405 8.69 -6.58 -11.24
N LEU A 406 7.95 -7.57 -11.75
CA LEU A 406 8.46 -8.93 -11.88
C LEU A 406 9.62 -9.03 -12.86
N GLU A 407 9.51 -8.35 -14.02
CA GLU A 407 10.58 -8.34 -15.01
C GLU A 407 11.84 -7.66 -14.48
N LYS A 408 11.69 -6.55 -13.79
CA LYS A 408 12.81 -5.86 -13.13
C LYS A 408 13.55 -6.80 -12.17
N ILE A 409 12.83 -7.50 -11.28
CA ILE A 409 13.45 -8.45 -10.35
C ILE A 409 14.13 -9.60 -11.09
N ARG A 410 13.51 -10.12 -12.17
CA ARG A 410 14.07 -11.22 -12.98
C ARG A 410 15.42 -10.84 -13.64
N GLN A 411 15.57 -9.58 -14.02
CA GLN A 411 16.80 -9.05 -14.61
C GLN A 411 17.91 -8.80 -13.59
N LEU A 412 17.61 -8.81 -12.30
CA LEU A 412 18.58 -8.59 -11.24
C LEU A 412 19.34 -9.88 -10.90
N PRO A 413 20.67 -9.97 -11.19
CA PRO A 413 21.44 -11.21 -11.00
C PRO A 413 21.47 -11.68 -9.53
N ASP A 414 21.38 -10.77 -8.59
CA ASP A 414 21.39 -11.05 -7.15
C ASP A 414 20.07 -11.62 -6.60
N TYR A 415 19.06 -11.81 -7.47
CA TYR A 415 17.83 -12.57 -7.15
C TYR A 415 17.80 -13.95 -7.82
N ALA A 416 18.80 -14.29 -8.65
CA ALA A 416 18.83 -15.59 -9.33
C ALA A 416 18.80 -16.74 -8.32
N GLY A 417 17.88 -17.68 -8.49
CA GLY A 417 17.73 -18.86 -7.64
C GLY A 417 17.04 -18.66 -6.28
N TYR A 418 16.79 -17.42 -5.84
CA TYR A 418 16.18 -17.17 -4.51
C TYR A 418 14.71 -17.63 -4.43
N PHE A 419 13.93 -17.44 -5.49
CA PHE A 419 12.54 -17.89 -5.52
C PHE A 419 12.44 -19.40 -5.60
N GLU A 420 13.30 -20.03 -6.42
CA GLU A 420 13.39 -21.47 -6.54
C GLU A 420 13.80 -22.13 -5.21
N GLN A 421 14.72 -21.53 -4.47
CA GLN A 421 15.11 -22.00 -3.14
C GLN A 421 13.97 -21.86 -2.13
N ALA A 422 13.32 -20.71 -2.06
CA ALA A 422 12.30 -20.43 -1.08
C ALA A 422 10.97 -21.16 -1.34
N TYR A 423 10.62 -21.35 -2.63
CA TYR A 423 9.29 -21.81 -3.04
C TYR A 423 9.30 -23.00 -3.98
N GLN A 424 10.48 -23.48 -4.46
CA GLN A 424 10.61 -24.52 -5.47
C GLN A 424 9.88 -24.19 -6.79
N ALA A 425 9.76 -22.90 -7.08
CA ALA A 425 9.09 -22.38 -8.25
C ALA A 425 9.70 -21.03 -8.66
N PRO A 426 9.66 -20.67 -9.96
CA PRO A 426 10.19 -19.40 -10.44
C PRO A 426 9.37 -18.20 -9.93
N LEU A 427 10.00 -17.01 -9.98
CA LEU A 427 9.36 -15.75 -9.61
C LEU A 427 7.97 -15.59 -10.26
N SER A 428 6.98 -15.29 -9.44
CA SER A 428 5.63 -14.95 -9.86
C SER A 428 5.04 -13.84 -8.95
N MET A 429 3.96 -13.22 -9.41
CA MET A 429 3.21 -12.23 -8.61
C MET A 429 2.86 -12.77 -7.21
N VAL A 430 2.38 -14.02 -7.16
CA VAL A 430 1.98 -14.69 -5.91
C VAL A 430 3.16 -14.85 -4.97
N LEU A 431 4.28 -15.35 -5.50
CA LEU A 431 5.46 -15.67 -4.69
C LEU A 431 6.16 -14.39 -4.20
N LEU A 432 6.12 -13.31 -4.98
CA LEU A 432 6.60 -12.01 -4.53
C LEU A 432 5.78 -11.51 -3.33
N GLY A 433 4.45 -11.56 -3.44
CA GLY A 433 3.55 -11.20 -2.34
C GLY A 433 3.77 -12.06 -1.11
N ASN A 434 3.86 -13.38 -1.29
CA ASN A 434 4.12 -14.33 -0.20
C ASN A 434 5.46 -14.08 0.49
N ALA A 435 6.51 -13.71 -0.24
CA ALA A 435 7.83 -13.44 0.33
C ALA A 435 7.81 -12.16 1.19
N LEU A 436 7.28 -11.05 0.67
CA LEU A 436 7.14 -9.81 1.43
C LEU A 436 6.27 -10.01 2.67
N ALA A 437 5.15 -10.73 2.55
CA ALA A 437 4.28 -11.06 3.67
C ALA A 437 4.99 -11.95 4.71
N ALA A 438 5.82 -12.91 4.28
CA ALA A 438 6.56 -13.80 5.19
C ALA A 438 7.48 -13.01 6.13
N TYR A 439 8.22 -12.02 5.62
CA TYR A 439 9.04 -11.15 6.47
C TYR A 439 8.18 -10.32 7.42
N GLN A 440 7.19 -9.61 6.92
CA GLN A 440 6.34 -8.74 7.72
C GLN A 440 5.62 -9.49 8.86
N ARG A 441 5.20 -10.74 8.61
CA ARG A 441 4.57 -11.59 9.62
C ARG A 441 5.47 -11.99 10.78
N THR A 442 6.77 -11.84 10.62
CA THR A 442 7.74 -12.14 11.70
C THR A 442 8.10 -10.94 12.55
N LEU A 443 7.59 -9.74 12.24
CA LEU A 443 7.82 -8.54 13.03
C LEU A 443 6.94 -8.55 14.30
N LEU A 444 7.18 -9.53 15.16
CA LEU A 444 6.40 -9.79 16.37
C LEU A 444 7.08 -9.12 17.56
N SER A 445 6.43 -8.12 18.16
CA SER A 445 6.96 -7.36 19.28
C SER A 445 6.00 -7.34 20.46
N ALA A 446 6.49 -7.81 21.61
CA ALA A 446 5.79 -7.85 22.90
C ALA A 446 6.79 -8.14 24.05
N ASP A 447 6.38 -8.88 25.09
CA ASP A 447 7.13 -9.07 26.33
C ASP A 447 7.46 -7.71 26.98
N SER A 448 6.49 -6.81 26.94
CA SER A 448 6.56 -5.47 27.50
C SER A 448 6.50 -5.48 29.02
N PRO A 449 6.80 -4.37 29.73
CA PRO A 449 6.54 -4.24 31.16
C PRO A 449 5.11 -4.62 31.54
N PHE A 450 4.09 -4.22 30.74
CA PHE A 450 2.70 -4.64 30.93
C PHE A 450 2.55 -6.16 30.82
N ASP A 451 3.13 -6.81 29.82
CA ASP A 451 2.99 -8.26 29.62
C ASP A 451 3.58 -9.04 30.77
N ARG A 452 4.76 -8.65 31.23
CA ARG A 452 5.45 -9.27 32.37
C ARG A 452 4.67 -9.11 33.67
N TRP A 453 4.08 -7.94 33.89
CA TRP A 453 3.24 -7.67 35.05
C TRP A 453 1.92 -8.43 34.95
N HIS A 454 1.17 -8.29 33.86
CA HIS A 454 -0.21 -8.77 33.73
C HIS A 454 -0.30 -10.27 33.44
N TYR A 455 0.53 -10.78 32.53
CA TYR A 455 0.53 -12.18 32.10
C TYR A 455 1.65 -13.00 32.76
N GLY A 456 2.77 -12.37 33.05
CA GLY A 456 3.93 -13.02 33.66
C GLY A 456 3.91 -13.07 35.21
N GLY A 457 2.97 -12.35 35.86
CA GLY A 457 2.85 -12.31 37.31
C GLY A 457 3.99 -11.61 38.03
N MET A 458 4.81 -10.82 37.31
CA MET A 458 5.96 -10.09 37.88
C MET A 458 5.48 -8.74 38.43
N ALA A 459 5.23 -8.68 39.75
CA ALA A 459 4.62 -7.51 40.40
C ALA A 459 5.38 -6.19 40.17
N ASP A 460 6.71 -6.25 40.08
CA ASP A 460 7.57 -5.07 39.93
C ASP A 460 7.92 -4.74 38.48
N ALA A 461 7.33 -5.44 37.50
CA ALA A 461 7.69 -5.25 36.10
C ALA A 461 7.07 -3.96 35.49
N MET A 462 6.07 -3.38 36.13
CA MET A 462 5.37 -2.17 35.64
C MET A 462 5.33 -1.10 36.72
N ASP A 463 5.59 0.15 36.29
CA ASP A 463 5.56 1.30 37.18
C ASP A 463 4.15 1.51 37.81
N PRO A 464 4.07 1.87 39.12
CA PRO A 464 2.78 2.10 39.79
C PRO A 464 1.87 3.12 39.06
N LYS A 465 2.45 4.17 38.45
CA LYS A 465 1.68 5.15 37.63
C LYS A 465 1.08 4.50 36.41
N ALA A 466 1.80 3.57 35.76
CA ALA A 466 1.30 2.80 34.61
C ALA A 466 0.22 1.79 35.04
N ILE A 467 0.33 1.20 36.24
CA ILE A 467 -0.71 0.33 36.81
C ILE A 467 -2.00 1.11 37.03
N GLU A 468 -1.90 2.34 37.55
CA GLU A 468 -3.06 3.22 37.70
C GLU A 468 -3.65 3.58 36.32
N GLY A 469 -2.79 3.86 35.32
CA GLY A 469 -3.19 4.08 33.94
C GLY A 469 -3.97 2.89 33.36
N PHE A 470 -3.55 1.65 33.64
CA PHE A 470 -4.28 0.46 33.21
C PHE A 470 -5.66 0.35 33.89
N ARG A 471 -5.78 0.70 35.16
CA ARG A 471 -7.08 0.74 35.84
C ARG A 471 -8.03 1.76 35.22
N LEU A 472 -7.50 2.93 34.86
CA LEU A 472 -8.25 3.95 34.14
C LEU A 472 -8.66 3.48 32.74
N PHE A 473 -7.73 2.84 32.01
CA PHE A 473 -7.94 2.29 30.68
C PHE A 473 -9.09 1.27 30.63
N THR A 474 -9.16 0.38 31.63
CA THR A 474 -10.19 -0.65 31.73
C THR A 474 -11.46 -0.15 32.46
N GLY A 475 -11.35 0.93 33.21
CA GLY A 475 -12.42 1.49 34.04
C GLY A 475 -12.98 2.81 33.49
N LYS A 476 -12.67 3.94 34.13
CA LYS A 476 -13.24 5.26 33.87
C LYS A 476 -13.13 5.70 32.41
N ALA A 477 -11.97 5.50 31.78
CA ALA A 477 -11.71 5.88 30.40
C ALA A 477 -12.33 4.91 29.38
N ALA A 478 -12.66 3.69 29.78
CA ALA A 478 -13.28 2.65 28.95
C ALA A 478 -12.59 2.37 27.61
N CYS A 479 -11.28 2.66 27.47
CA CYS A 479 -10.51 2.46 26.24
C CYS A 479 -10.49 0.97 25.81
N VAL A 480 -10.61 0.07 26.77
CA VAL A 480 -10.69 -1.39 26.56
C VAL A 480 -11.89 -1.82 25.69
N THR A 481 -12.88 -0.96 25.51
CA THR A 481 -14.04 -1.24 24.64
C THR A 481 -13.62 -1.44 23.18
N CYS A 482 -12.70 -0.62 22.69
CA CYS A 482 -12.13 -0.75 21.36
C CYS A 482 -10.74 -1.43 21.39
N HIS A 483 -9.92 -1.12 22.41
CA HIS A 483 -8.57 -1.67 22.55
C HIS A 483 -8.56 -2.86 23.52
N GLN A 484 -9.11 -3.98 23.07
CA GLN A 484 -9.40 -5.16 23.88
C GLN A 484 -8.16 -5.80 24.52
N VAL A 485 -8.31 -6.26 25.76
CA VAL A 485 -7.31 -7.00 26.53
C VAL A 485 -7.86 -8.40 26.82
N GLY A 486 -7.25 -9.42 26.20
CA GLY A 486 -7.65 -10.81 26.40
C GLY A 486 -7.03 -11.41 27.68
N LYS A 487 -7.47 -12.61 28.05
CA LYS A 487 -7.04 -13.29 29.29
C LYS A 487 -5.59 -13.75 29.28
N SER A 488 -5.04 -14.10 28.12
CA SER A 488 -3.68 -14.64 27.95
C SER A 488 -2.81 -13.86 27.00
N ALA A 489 -3.40 -12.94 26.23
CA ALA A 489 -2.71 -12.10 25.25
C ALA A 489 -3.57 -10.85 24.95
N ALA A 490 -2.95 -9.79 24.48
CA ALA A 490 -3.64 -8.57 24.04
C ALA A 490 -3.00 -8.00 22.79
N LEU A 491 -3.80 -7.77 21.75
CA LEU A 491 -3.41 -6.99 20.58
C LEU A 491 -3.84 -5.52 20.72
N PHE A 492 -4.67 -5.21 21.71
CA PHE A 492 -5.22 -3.89 21.97
C PHE A 492 -5.97 -3.32 20.77
N THR A 493 -6.80 -4.12 20.13
CA THR A 493 -7.70 -3.76 19.02
C THR A 493 -8.93 -4.64 19.06
N ASP A 494 -10.06 -4.14 18.60
CA ASP A 494 -11.28 -4.88 18.34
C ASP A 494 -11.43 -5.31 16.88
N GLN A 495 -10.42 -4.99 16.03
CA GLN A 495 -10.41 -5.21 14.57
C GLN A 495 -11.55 -4.49 13.82
N GLN A 496 -12.27 -3.60 14.49
CA GLN A 496 -13.38 -2.84 13.91
C GLN A 496 -12.95 -1.46 13.41
N LEU A 497 -13.86 -0.77 12.74
CA LEU A 497 -13.64 0.59 12.23
C LEU A 497 -14.59 1.57 12.92
N HIS A 498 -14.03 2.69 13.37
CA HIS A 498 -14.77 3.71 14.13
C HIS A 498 -14.52 5.11 13.55
N ASN A 499 -15.55 5.95 13.62
CA ASN A 499 -15.45 7.36 13.32
C ASN A 499 -15.18 8.12 14.63
N THR A 500 -14.02 8.76 14.71
CA THR A 500 -13.59 9.61 15.84
C THR A 500 -13.82 11.11 15.57
N GLY A 501 -14.24 11.46 14.35
CA GLY A 501 -14.48 12.82 13.88
C GLY A 501 -13.29 13.49 13.20
N ILE A 502 -12.08 12.92 13.23
CA ILE A 502 -10.91 13.53 12.58
C ILE A 502 -11.09 13.61 11.06
N GLY A 503 -11.51 12.51 10.41
CA GLY A 503 -11.78 12.51 8.97
C GLY A 503 -12.92 13.48 8.60
N TYR A 504 -13.96 13.58 9.43
CA TYR A 504 -15.01 14.58 9.26
C TYR A 504 -14.45 16.01 9.27
N ARG A 505 -13.67 16.36 10.28
CA ARG A 505 -13.06 17.69 10.41
C ARG A 505 -12.26 18.07 9.17
N GLU A 506 -11.47 17.14 8.65
CA GLU A 506 -10.61 17.39 7.48
C GLU A 506 -11.41 17.48 6.19
N SER A 507 -12.29 16.52 5.94
CA SER A 507 -13.09 16.47 4.70
C SER A 507 -14.07 17.64 4.59
N MET A 508 -14.54 18.18 5.73
CA MET A 508 -15.40 19.36 5.79
C MET A 508 -14.61 20.68 5.82
N GLY A 509 -13.28 20.62 5.75
CA GLY A 509 -12.44 21.82 5.80
C GLY A 509 -12.44 22.56 7.15
N ILE A 510 -12.87 21.90 8.21
CA ILE A 510 -12.87 22.44 9.58
C ILE A 510 -11.45 22.30 10.14
N ARG A 511 -10.61 23.28 9.86
CA ARG A 511 -9.19 23.23 10.22
C ARG A 511 -8.84 24.34 11.20
N PRO A 512 -7.96 24.08 12.19
CA PRO A 512 -7.46 25.13 13.06
C PRO A 512 -6.71 26.20 12.24
N PRO A 513 -6.73 27.47 12.68
CA PRO A 513 -6.06 28.56 11.96
C PRO A 513 -4.55 28.40 11.88
N LYS A 514 -3.97 27.60 12.77
CA LYS A 514 -2.55 27.24 12.79
C LYS A 514 -2.37 25.74 12.76
N GLN A 515 -1.32 25.30 12.10
CA GLN A 515 -0.90 23.90 12.05
C GLN A 515 0.50 23.77 12.63
N ARG A 516 0.69 22.77 13.50
CA ARG A 516 2.01 22.38 13.97
C ARG A 516 2.69 21.55 12.89
N VAL A 517 3.84 22.02 12.41
CA VAL A 517 4.65 21.35 11.39
C VAL A 517 5.96 20.90 12.04
N THR A 518 6.30 19.62 11.90
CA THR A 518 7.58 19.09 12.34
C THR A 518 8.61 19.36 11.26
N LEU A 519 9.61 20.16 11.55
CA LEU A 519 10.73 20.49 10.64
C LEU A 519 11.87 19.48 10.75
N ALA A 520 12.03 18.90 11.93
CA ALA A 520 13.00 17.86 12.23
C ALA A 520 12.54 17.12 13.49
N PRO A 521 13.08 15.93 13.81
CA PRO A 521 12.75 15.21 15.04
C PRO A 521 12.89 16.14 16.28
N GLY A 522 11.81 16.31 17.05
CA GLY A 522 11.75 17.20 18.22
C GLY A 522 11.64 18.71 17.92
N VAL A 523 11.71 19.12 16.65
CA VAL A 523 11.58 20.54 16.25
C VAL A 523 10.25 20.75 15.55
N THR A 524 9.30 21.39 16.24
CA THR A 524 7.99 21.75 15.68
C THR A 524 7.80 23.25 15.69
N VAL A 525 7.16 23.77 14.65
CA VAL A 525 6.76 25.17 14.54
C VAL A 525 5.26 25.26 14.28
N GLU A 526 4.63 26.31 14.76
CA GLU A 526 3.25 26.64 14.40
C GLU A 526 3.25 27.55 13.18
N VAL A 527 2.61 27.10 12.10
CA VAL A 527 2.50 27.84 10.84
C VAL A 527 1.04 28.20 10.61
N ASP A 528 0.80 29.43 10.16
CA ASP A 528 -0.54 29.86 9.77
C ASP A 528 -1.05 29.02 8.61
N ARG A 529 -2.27 28.51 8.76
CA ARG A 529 -2.88 27.63 7.75
C ARG A 529 -2.99 28.30 6.39
N GLN A 530 -3.26 29.58 6.32
CA GLN A 530 -3.33 30.33 5.08
C GLN A 530 -2.02 30.27 4.29
N LEU A 531 -0.86 30.31 4.97
CA LEU A 531 0.44 30.15 4.32
C LEU A 531 0.63 28.74 3.72
N ILE A 532 0.20 27.72 4.48
CA ILE A 532 0.25 26.33 4.01
C ILE A 532 -0.63 26.14 2.77
N ASP A 533 -1.87 26.64 2.82
CA ASP A 533 -2.85 26.49 1.75
C ASP A 533 -2.47 27.28 0.47
N GLN A 534 -1.64 28.33 0.59
CA GLN A 534 -1.12 29.08 -0.55
C GLN A 534 -0.01 28.34 -1.32
N VAL A 535 0.76 27.48 -0.65
CA VAL A 535 1.94 26.80 -1.23
C VAL A 535 1.73 25.30 -1.41
N SER A 536 0.63 24.74 -0.89
CA SER A 536 0.32 23.31 -0.95
C SER A 536 -0.85 23.05 -1.89
N ALA A 537 -0.75 21.97 -2.67
CA ALA A 537 -1.91 21.47 -3.39
C ALA A 537 -3.04 21.11 -2.38
N PRO A 538 -4.33 21.33 -2.74
CA PRO A 538 -5.44 20.93 -1.88
C PRO A 538 -5.32 19.44 -1.54
N ALA A 539 -5.29 19.11 -0.25
CA ALA A 539 -5.28 17.72 0.17
C ALA A 539 -6.57 17.03 -0.31
N PRO A 540 -6.48 15.87 -0.96
CA PRO A 540 -7.67 15.13 -1.36
C PRO A 540 -8.49 14.79 -0.12
N ARG A 541 -9.82 14.86 -0.24
CA ARG A 541 -10.75 14.49 0.83
C ARG A 541 -10.54 13.01 1.18
N ASP A 542 -10.53 12.70 2.46
CA ASP A 542 -10.47 11.32 2.98
C ASP A 542 -11.78 11.01 3.69
N LEU A 543 -12.56 10.12 3.09
CA LEU A 543 -13.86 9.70 3.62
C LEU A 543 -13.79 8.36 4.37
N GLY A 544 -12.59 7.80 4.53
CA GLY A 544 -12.37 6.54 5.25
C GLY A 544 -12.99 5.33 4.56
N LEU A 545 -13.59 4.42 5.32
CA LEU A 545 -14.22 3.22 4.80
C LEU A 545 -15.31 3.52 3.75
N TYR A 546 -15.98 4.66 3.83
CA TYR A 546 -16.97 5.07 2.82
C TYR A 546 -16.43 5.06 1.39
N GLU A 547 -15.15 5.34 1.18
CA GLU A 547 -14.54 5.32 -0.15
C GLU A 547 -14.57 3.91 -0.80
N ILE A 548 -14.69 2.89 0.03
CA ILE A 548 -14.74 1.49 -0.41
C ILE A 548 -16.19 1.01 -0.47
N THR A 549 -16.98 1.30 0.58
CA THR A 549 -18.32 0.73 0.76
C THR A 549 -19.41 1.58 0.13
N GLN A 550 -19.17 2.88 -0.06
CA GLN A 550 -20.18 3.87 -0.45
C GLN A 550 -21.40 3.95 0.49
N ASN A 551 -21.35 3.23 1.60
CA ASN A 551 -22.38 3.30 2.63
C ASN A 551 -22.22 4.61 3.44
N PRO A 552 -23.21 5.52 3.47
CA PRO A 552 -23.13 6.76 4.23
C PRO A 552 -22.79 6.58 5.71
N ALA A 553 -23.19 5.45 6.31
CA ALA A 553 -22.88 5.12 7.70
C ALA A 553 -21.39 4.83 7.94
N ASP A 554 -20.60 4.61 6.88
CA ASP A 554 -19.17 4.30 6.96
C ASP A 554 -18.26 5.51 6.71
N ARG A 555 -18.85 6.69 6.55
CA ARG A 555 -18.08 7.92 6.41
C ARG A 555 -17.17 8.11 7.62
N TRP A 556 -15.90 8.41 7.29
CA TRP A 556 -14.86 8.75 8.27
C TRP A 556 -14.56 7.65 9.30
N LYS A 557 -14.93 6.39 9.01
CA LYS A 557 -14.53 5.24 9.81
C LYS A 557 -13.13 4.78 9.42
N TYR A 558 -12.32 4.55 10.45
CA TYR A 558 -10.96 4.03 10.33
C TYR A 558 -10.76 2.90 11.34
N ARG A 559 -9.89 1.96 11.00
CA ARG A 559 -9.60 0.78 11.80
C ARG A 559 -9.01 1.17 13.16
N THR A 560 -9.45 0.51 14.22
CA THR A 560 -8.83 0.58 15.54
C THR A 560 -7.42 0.00 15.47
N PRO A 561 -6.36 0.81 15.67
CA PRO A 561 -4.99 0.30 15.65
C PRO A 561 -4.69 -0.51 16.92
N GLY A 562 -3.74 -1.44 16.85
CA GLY A 562 -3.14 -2.00 18.05
C GLY A 562 -2.32 -0.94 18.79
N LEU A 563 -2.20 -1.09 20.12
CA LEU A 563 -1.44 -0.11 20.95
C LEU A 563 -0.05 -0.60 21.34
N ARG A 564 0.35 -1.81 20.93
CA ARG A 564 1.71 -2.29 21.20
C ARG A 564 2.73 -1.39 20.51
N ASN A 565 3.77 -1.02 21.24
CA ASN A 565 4.83 -0.12 20.79
C ASN A 565 4.34 1.28 20.40
N VAL A 566 3.15 1.70 20.85
CA VAL A 566 2.50 2.93 20.42
C VAL A 566 3.35 4.18 20.69
N VAL A 567 4.19 4.19 21.72
CA VAL A 567 5.09 5.32 22.02
C VAL A 567 6.12 5.59 20.92
N LEU A 568 6.41 4.58 20.09
CA LEU A 568 7.38 4.67 18.99
C LEU A 568 6.75 5.21 17.69
N THR A 569 5.42 5.30 17.63
CA THR A 569 4.68 5.46 16.37
C THR A 569 3.99 6.82 16.22
N ALA A 570 4.49 7.86 16.90
CA ALA A 570 4.06 9.23 16.62
C ALA A 570 4.38 9.61 15.15
N PRO A 571 3.66 10.57 14.54
CA PRO A 571 2.43 11.20 15.00
C PRO A 571 1.22 10.27 14.84
N TYR A 572 0.16 10.56 15.57
CA TYR A 572 -0.98 9.66 15.75
C TYR A 572 -2.17 10.01 14.87
N MET A 573 -3.15 9.09 14.86
CA MET A 573 -4.35 9.03 14.04
C MET A 573 -4.05 8.64 12.59
N HIS A 574 -5.09 8.32 11.80
CA HIS A 574 -4.93 7.85 10.42
C HIS A 574 -4.19 8.86 9.51
N ASN A 575 -4.17 10.12 9.87
CA ASN A 575 -3.57 11.22 9.12
C ASN A 575 -2.38 11.87 9.85
N GLY A 576 -1.93 11.34 10.99
CA GLY A 576 -0.82 11.90 11.76
C GLY A 576 -1.10 13.28 12.40
N SER A 577 -2.36 13.64 12.61
CA SER A 577 -2.72 15.00 13.05
C SER A 577 -2.44 15.29 14.53
N LEU A 578 -2.18 14.28 15.35
CA LEU A 578 -1.87 14.44 16.78
C LEU A 578 -0.41 14.07 17.05
N ALA A 579 0.34 15.00 17.65
CA ALA A 579 1.79 14.87 17.74
C ALA A 579 2.25 13.98 18.91
N SER A 580 1.46 13.87 19.98
CA SER A 580 1.84 13.16 21.21
C SER A 580 0.71 12.28 21.76
N LEU A 581 1.08 11.29 22.58
CA LEU A 581 0.09 10.47 23.30
C LEU A 581 -0.76 11.31 24.26
N ASN A 582 -0.19 12.36 24.81
CA ASN A 582 -0.95 13.32 25.60
C ASN A 582 -2.07 13.98 24.79
N ASP A 583 -1.76 14.42 23.56
CA ASP A 583 -2.75 15.00 22.65
C ASP A 583 -3.84 13.98 22.30
N VAL A 584 -3.46 12.70 22.10
CA VAL A 584 -4.42 11.61 21.83
C VAL A 584 -5.37 11.39 23.02
N VAL A 585 -4.83 11.29 24.24
CA VAL A 585 -5.67 11.06 25.42
C VAL A 585 -6.57 12.27 25.69
N ARG A 586 -6.08 13.50 25.49
CA ARG A 586 -6.91 14.73 25.59
C ARG A 586 -8.03 14.75 24.54
N PHE A 587 -7.71 14.41 23.31
CA PHE A 587 -8.69 14.30 22.23
C PHE A 587 -9.86 13.37 22.61
N TYR A 588 -9.57 12.19 23.16
CA TYR A 588 -10.61 11.28 23.64
C TYR A 588 -11.27 11.79 24.95
N ASN A 589 -10.54 12.48 25.81
CA ASN A 589 -11.10 13.09 27.00
C ASN A 589 -12.17 14.14 26.67
N GLU A 590 -11.99 14.85 25.57
CA GLU A 590 -12.96 15.83 25.03
C GLU A 590 -14.14 15.16 24.31
N GLY A 591 -14.08 13.84 24.02
CA GLY A 591 -15.13 13.10 23.32
C GLY A 591 -15.02 13.16 21.80
N GLY A 592 -13.82 13.33 21.25
CA GLY A 592 -13.59 13.39 19.80
C GLY A 592 -14.16 14.66 19.16
N ILE A 593 -14.46 14.60 17.86
CA ILE A 593 -15.06 15.72 17.12
C ILE A 593 -16.50 15.40 16.78
N PRO A 594 -17.48 16.18 17.32
CA PRO A 594 -18.90 15.95 17.08
C PRO A 594 -19.26 15.97 15.59
N ASN A 595 -19.96 14.96 15.13
CA ASN A 595 -20.50 14.84 13.78
C ASN A 595 -21.66 13.83 13.76
N PRO A 596 -22.51 13.81 12.71
CA PRO A 596 -23.68 12.94 12.66
C PRO A 596 -23.40 11.43 12.79
N GLU A 597 -22.24 10.97 12.27
CA GLU A 597 -21.83 9.55 12.27
C GLU A 597 -20.72 9.26 13.31
N LEU A 598 -20.54 10.13 14.33
CA LEU A 598 -19.58 9.88 15.40
C LEU A 598 -19.90 8.54 16.08
N SER A 599 -18.88 7.72 16.29
CA SER A 599 -19.06 6.45 17.00
C SER A 599 -19.71 6.67 18.37
N PRO A 600 -20.81 5.97 18.71
CA PRO A 600 -21.48 6.14 20.00
C PRO A 600 -20.63 5.72 21.20
N LEU A 601 -19.50 5.05 20.95
CA LEU A 601 -18.50 4.69 21.96
C LEU A 601 -17.60 5.87 22.35
N ILE A 602 -17.55 6.92 21.51
CA ILE A 602 -16.74 8.12 21.75
C ILE A 602 -17.58 9.14 22.53
N ARG A 603 -17.12 9.45 23.72
CA ARG A 603 -17.80 10.38 24.65
C ARG A 603 -16.77 11.08 25.54
N PRO A 604 -17.07 12.26 26.10
CA PRO A 604 -16.19 12.90 27.09
C PRO A 604 -15.94 11.98 28.29
N LEU A 605 -14.67 11.88 28.72
CA LEU A 605 -14.25 10.94 29.76
C LEU A 605 -14.15 11.59 31.14
N GLY A 606 -13.97 12.92 31.22
CA GLY A 606 -13.84 13.67 32.47
C GLY A 606 -12.57 13.32 33.25
N LEU A 607 -11.46 13.10 32.56
CA LEU A 607 -10.17 12.79 33.16
C LEU A 607 -9.47 14.07 33.61
N SER A 608 -8.85 14.02 34.79
CA SER A 608 -7.89 15.03 35.26
C SER A 608 -6.53 14.89 34.56
N GLU A 609 -5.68 15.92 34.68
CA GLU A 609 -4.32 15.88 34.12
C GLU A 609 -3.49 14.72 34.67
N ALA A 610 -3.59 14.44 35.96
CA ALA A 610 -2.88 13.31 36.59
C ALA A 610 -3.36 11.95 36.05
N GLU A 611 -4.64 11.81 35.74
CA GLU A 611 -5.21 10.59 35.13
C GLU A 611 -4.77 10.46 33.67
N ILE A 612 -4.70 11.57 32.92
CA ILE A 612 -4.15 11.59 31.56
C ILE A 612 -2.69 11.12 31.57
N ASP A 613 -1.88 11.66 32.45
CA ASP A 613 -0.49 11.27 32.63
C ASP A 613 -0.32 9.77 32.99
N SER A 614 -1.23 9.23 33.81
CA SER A 614 -1.21 7.81 34.18
C SER A 614 -1.55 6.91 32.99
N LEU A 615 -2.52 7.32 32.16
CA LEU A 615 -2.84 6.62 30.90
C LEU A 615 -1.67 6.65 29.93
N VAL A 616 -0.98 7.79 29.77
CA VAL A 616 0.20 7.89 28.92
C VAL A 616 1.33 6.99 29.44
N ALA A 617 1.55 6.92 30.76
CA ALA A 617 2.51 6.00 31.37
C ALA A 617 2.16 4.51 31.09
N PHE A 618 0.86 4.18 31.14
CA PHE A 618 0.40 2.84 30.74
C PHE A 618 0.69 2.56 29.26
N LEU A 619 0.36 3.48 28.35
CA LEU A 619 0.64 3.29 26.92
C LEU A 619 2.13 3.12 26.64
N ALA A 620 2.99 3.81 27.36
CA ALA A 620 4.44 3.65 27.25
C ALA A 620 4.91 2.26 27.73
N SER A 621 4.23 1.66 28.73
CA SER A 621 4.53 0.32 29.22
C SER A 621 4.20 -0.82 28.25
N LEU A 622 3.58 -0.52 27.11
CA LEU A 622 3.27 -1.48 26.03
C LEU A 622 4.40 -1.69 25.02
N THR A 623 5.58 -1.08 25.26
CA THR A 623 6.75 -1.23 24.38
C THR A 623 7.40 -2.58 24.61
N GLY A 624 7.55 -3.35 23.54
CA GLY A 624 8.11 -4.70 23.59
C GLY A 624 9.61 -4.70 23.91
N SER A 625 10.06 -5.67 24.70
CA SER A 625 11.49 -5.80 25.08
C SER A 625 12.40 -6.20 23.92
N ASN A 626 11.83 -6.71 22.82
CA ASN A 626 12.57 -7.20 21.67
C ASN A 626 12.62 -6.22 20.48
N VAL A 627 12.22 -4.96 20.68
CA VAL A 627 12.27 -3.92 19.64
C VAL A 627 13.68 -3.78 19.08
N ASP A 628 14.70 -3.65 19.94
CA ASP A 628 16.10 -3.51 19.53
C ASP A 628 16.60 -4.72 18.73
N GLN A 629 16.13 -5.93 19.06
CA GLN A 629 16.46 -7.13 18.32
C GLN A 629 15.90 -7.10 16.90
N LEU A 630 14.65 -6.66 16.74
CA LEU A 630 14.00 -6.55 15.42
C LEU A 630 14.63 -5.44 14.57
N VAL A 631 15.02 -4.34 15.19
CA VAL A 631 15.77 -3.26 14.53
C VAL A 631 17.15 -3.75 14.08
N ALA A 632 17.89 -4.47 14.96
CA ALA A 632 19.19 -5.03 14.61
C ALA A 632 19.10 -6.07 13.49
N ASP A 633 18.03 -6.87 13.44
CA ASP A 633 17.75 -7.78 12.31
C ASP A 633 17.50 -7.01 11.01
N ALA A 634 16.75 -5.93 11.07
CA ALA A 634 16.49 -5.09 9.92
C ALA A 634 17.80 -4.50 9.33
N PHE A 635 18.72 -4.05 10.17
CA PHE A 635 20.05 -3.58 9.73
C PHE A 635 20.96 -4.67 9.16
N ALA A 636 20.66 -5.93 9.40
CA ALA A 636 21.34 -7.05 8.78
C ALA A 636 20.78 -7.41 7.38
N ALA A 637 19.76 -6.68 6.92
CA ALA A 637 19.17 -6.94 5.61
C ALA A 637 20.19 -6.69 4.49
N PRO A 638 20.28 -7.58 3.48
CA PRO A 638 21.06 -7.31 2.29
C PRO A 638 20.39 -6.23 1.46
N VAL A 639 21.13 -5.22 1.08
CA VAL A 639 20.65 -4.17 0.17
C VAL A 639 21.31 -4.38 -1.19
N GLY A 640 20.52 -4.72 -2.20
CA GLY A 640 20.99 -5.19 -3.50
C GLY A 640 21.74 -4.15 -4.33
N ASP A 641 21.49 -2.86 -4.10
CA ASP A 641 22.07 -1.75 -4.87
C ASP A 641 23.33 -1.14 -4.25
N LEU A 642 23.85 -1.72 -3.19
CA LEU A 642 25.09 -1.24 -2.56
C LEU A 642 26.31 -1.46 -3.45
N LYS A 643 27.19 -0.47 -3.48
CA LYS A 643 28.50 -0.55 -4.11
C LYS A 643 29.54 -1.11 -3.12
N PRO A 644 30.69 -1.64 -3.61
CA PRO A 644 31.73 -2.19 -2.73
C PRO A 644 32.29 -1.21 -1.69
N ASP A 645 32.25 0.07 -1.97
CA ASP A 645 32.71 1.15 -1.10
C ASP A 645 31.62 1.65 -0.12
N ASP A 646 30.40 1.14 -0.18
CA ASP A 646 29.34 1.48 0.74
C ASP A 646 29.62 0.87 2.13
N PRO A 647 29.46 1.65 3.23
CA PRO A 647 29.69 1.13 4.60
C PRO A 647 28.86 -0.09 4.98
N ASN A 648 27.72 -0.31 4.31
CA ASN A 648 26.84 -1.46 4.53
C ASN A 648 27.19 -2.69 3.66
N TRP A 649 28.27 -2.62 2.88
CA TRP A 649 28.71 -3.73 2.00
C TRP A 649 28.91 -5.05 2.74
N ALA A 650 29.39 -5.01 3.99
CA ALA A 650 29.60 -6.21 4.80
C ALA A 650 28.29 -6.99 5.05
N ASN A 651 27.16 -6.30 5.18
CA ASN A 651 25.86 -6.94 5.38
C ASN A 651 25.41 -7.73 4.13
N ARG A 652 25.82 -7.28 2.94
CA ARG A 652 25.56 -7.99 1.68
C ARG A 652 26.31 -9.31 1.59
N GLN A 653 27.55 -9.36 2.07
CA GLN A 653 28.37 -10.57 2.02
C GLN A 653 27.89 -11.64 3.02
N SER A 654 27.38 -11.22 4.19
CA SER A 654 26.88 -12.14 5.22
C SER A 654 25.56 -12.82 4.85
N SER A 655 24.88 -12.35 3.83
CA SER A 655 23.59 -12.88 3.36
C SER A 655 23.74 -13.80 2.13
N ALA A 656 24.95 -14.09 1.68
CA ALA A 656 25.18 -15.16 0.72
C ALA A 656 24.62 -16.47 1.27
N LEU A 657 23.92 -17.21 0.45
CA LEU A 657 23.24 -18.44 0.83
C LEU A 657 24.23 -19.41 1.47
N PRO A 658 23.86 -20.14 2.54
CA PRO A 658 24.70 -21.19 3.06
C PRO A 658 24.94 -22.24 1.97
N GLY A 659 26.08 -22.19 1.29
CA GLY A 659 26.44 -23.12 0.20
C GLY A 659 27.33 -22.55 -0.90
N GLU A 660 27.53 -21.23 -1.00
CA GLU A 660 28.41 -20.63 -2.03
C GLU A 660 29.90 -20.57 -1.65
N ASN A 661 30.29 -21.12 -0.51
CA ASN A 661 31.70 -21.36 -0.19
C ASN A 661 32.06 -22.81 -0.54
N ARG A 662 32.32 -23.07 -1.84
CA ARG A 662 33.14 -24.17 -2.31
C ARG A 662 34.03 -23.75 -3.48
#